data_43301c00e320ac878fe099d52bbc9156
#
_entry.id   43301c00e320ac878fe099d52bbc9156
#
_cell.length_a   1.000
_cell.length_b   1.000
_cell.length_c   1.000
_cell.angle_alpha   90.00
_cell.angle_beta   90.00
_cell.angle_gamma   90.00
#
_symmetry.space_group_name_H-M   'P 1'
#
loop_
_entity.id
_entity.type
_entity.pdbx_description
1 polymer ?
#
loop_
_entity_poly.entity_id
_entity_poly.type
_entity_poly.pdbx_seq_one_letter_code
_entity_poly.pdbx_strand_id
1 'polypeptide(L)'
;MAINSRRSPTLLAIGLLAILYFVVGSFCLKLAFLNASASPVWPTAGIALAALLLLGYRVWPGVLLGAFLVNVTTAGNAGTSLFIAAGNTLEALCGAWLVNRFAGGTRAFDRAQDVFKFALAVMVSALISASIGVTALTLAGFANWTNYGAIWLTWWSGDTTGILIVAPLVILWSRAAELRWTRREGVEIIALLILMALLGEAVFGGWFPSSALNYPIAFILGPILIWTAFRFSQRETATGFVILCIIAIWGTLRHRGPFIMETENQSLVILQSSTAVLFITAMALAAAMAERRRAEEALESQKAAVEAANKTKDYFLAMLSHELRTPLTPVLAELDVLEFDGSSPKDSKAALATIRRNVELESQLIDDLLDLTRITRDKLQLTLVPVDAHQAISNVVEICREELSTRKLKLEINLRAEAHHISADAAKFQQIAWNLLKNAIKFTGEEGQIRISTANPSPHTLTITVRDTGVGIDPDLLDRIFEPFEQGAQSFQKRLGGLGLGLAISRSLAEAHGGTLVAKSDGRDFGSTFLLTMQTTVPSERSSRDAGQEGQTQRRIGLRILLVDDHQDTCAALEKLLVHRGHLVATAHSMRSAMEAAAANRFDLLISDIALSDGSGVDLMMQLHRICGIPGIAMSGFGMKGDIERSLQAGFVEHLVKPVKLEKLEAAINRITKGGMSG
;
A
#
# COMPACT_ATOMS: atom_id res chain seq x y z
N MET A 1 35.80 17.84 -18.11
CA MET A 1 35.27 18.82 -19.12
C MET A 1 33.73 18.88 -19.13
N ALA A 2 33.07 18.81 -17.96
CA ALA A 2 31.59 18.75 -17.84
C ALA A 2 31.00 19.93 -17.03
N ILE A 3 31.68 21.03 -16.87
CA ILE A 3 31.32 22.20 -16.03
C ILE A 3 30.65 23.33 -16.83
N ASN A 4 30.73 23.32 -18.16
CA ASN A 4 30.31 24.47 -19.00
C ASN A 4 28.86 24.40 -19.56
N SER A 5 28.12 23.29 -19.46
CA SER A 5 26.79 23.20 -20.09
C SER A 5 25.63 23.76 -19.24
N ARG A 6 25.84 24.00 -17.93
CA ARG A 6 24.80 24.56 -17.02
C ARG A 6 24.88 26.08 -16.85
N ARG A 7 25.91 26.76 -17.33
CA ARG A 7 26.07 28.23 -17.18
C ARG A 7 25.32 29.04 -18.25
N SER A 8 25.21 28.54 -19.47
CA SER A 8 24.53 29.23 -20.57
C SER A 8 23.02 29.51 -20.34
N PRO A 9 22.21 28.55 -19.82
CA PRO A 9 20.79 28.80 -19.58
C PRO A 9 20.54 29.82 -18.45
N THR A 10 21.43 29.90 -17.45
CA THR A 10 21.29 30.86 -16.35
C THR A 10 21.59 32.29 -16.80
N LEU A 11 22.59 32.52 -17.64
CA LEU A 11 22.92 33.85 -18.17
C LEU A 11 21.82 34.35 -19.11
N LEU A 12 21.24 33.47 -19.93
CA LEU A 12 20.10 33.81 -20.77
C LEU A 12 18.89 34.21 -19.93
N ALA A 13 18.60 33.46 -18.84
CA ALA A 13 17.49 33.78 -17.93
C ALA A 13 17.69 35.13 -17.23
N ILE A 14 18.92 35.45 -16.80
CA ILE A 14 19.29 36.78 -16.24
C ILE A 14 19.04 37.88 -17.23
N GLY A 15 19.49 37.70 -18.48
CA GLY A 15 19.29 38.72 -19.56
C GLY A 15 17.82 38.92 -19.88
N LEU A 16 17.05 37.85 -20.07
CA LEU A 16 15.61 37.91 -20.33
C LEU A 16 14.84 38.58 -19.19
N LEU A 17 15.19 38.22 -17.91
CA LEU A 17 14.57 38.83 -16.74
C LEU A 17 14.87 40.35 -16.68
N ALA A 18 16.09 40.77 -16.96
CA ALA A 18 16.48 42.17 -16.97
C ALA A 18 15.72 42.95 -18.03
N ILE A 19 15.59 42.39 -19.24
CA ILE A 19 14.84 43.01 -20.34
C ILE A 19 13.35 43.11 -19.97
N LEU A 20 12.74 42.03 -19.49
CA LEU A 20 11.34 42.02 -19.12
C LEU A 20 11.06 43.03 -17.99
N TYR A 21 11.92 43.05 -16.96
CA TYR A 21 11.82 44.00 -15.85
C TYR A 21 11.91 45.47 -16.38
N PHE A 22 12.87 45.73 -17.25
CA PHE A 22 13.06 47.04 -17.85
C PHE A 22 11.85 47.49 -18.66
N VAL A 23 11.34 46.67 -19.57
CA VAL A 23 10.21 47.02 -20.45
C VAL A 23 8.95 47.28 -19.63
N VAL A 24 8.61 46.35 -18.71
CA VAL A 24 7.40 46.51 -17.88
C VAL A 24 7.54 47.69 -16.91
N GLY A 25 8.70 47.85 -16.26
CA GLY A 25 8.95 48.91 -15.33
C GLY A 25 8.89 50.30 -16.01
N SER A 26 9.50 50.45 -17.18
CA SER A 26 9.46 51.71 -17.94
C SER A 26 8.04 52.09 -18.37
N PHE A 27 7.19 51.10 -18.67
CA PHE A 27 5.77 51.36 -18.95
C PHE A 27 5.03 51.81 -17.66
N CYS A 28 5.28 51.18 -16.54
CA CYS A 28 4.61 51.47 -15.27
C CYS A 28 5.02 52.83 -14.66
N LEU A 29 6.23 53.31 -14.88
CA LEU A 29 6.65 54.65 -14.45
C LEU A 29 5.89 55.78 -15.16
N LYS A 30 5.22 55.55 -16.30
CA LYS A 30 4.28 56.52 -16.90
C LYS A 30 3.07 56.78 -15.98
N LEU A 31 2.83 55.94 -14.97
CA LEU A 31 1.77 56.09 -13.98
C LEU A 31 2.31 56.65 -12.64
N ALA A 32 3.49 57.24 -12.64
CA ALA A 32 4.14 57.81 -11.47
C ALA A 32 3.74 59.26 -11.27
N PHE A 33 2.68 59.53 -10.51
CA PHE A 33 2.05 60.84 -10.38
C PHE A 33 2.63 61.72 -9.26
N LEU A 34 3.16 61.14 -8.19
CA LEU A 34 3.76 61.87 -7.06
C LEU A 34 5.25 62.10 -7.20
N ASN A 35 5.97 61.15 -7.72
CA ASN A 35 7.40 61.21 -7.97
C ASN A 35 7.73 60.33 -9.17
N ALA A 36 8.63 60.75 -10.04
CA ALA A 36 8.96 60.04 -11.27
C ALA A 36 9.43 58.59 -11.11
N SER A 37 9.90 58.25 -9.91
CA SER A 37 10.37 56.90 -9.57
C SER A 37 9.38 56.10 -8.70
N ALA A 38 8.22 56.63 -8.34
CA ALA A 38 7.23 55.97 -7.44
C ALA A 38 5.88 55.80 -8.15
N SER A 39 5.63 54.59 -8.65
CA SER A 39 4.37 54.21 -9.28
C SER A 39 3.48 53.40 -8.35
N PRO A 40 2.17 53.69 -8.26
CA PRO A 40 1.24 52.86 -7.49
C PRO A 40 0.96 51.51 -8.18
N VAL A 41 1.44 51.28 -9.41
CA VAL A 41 1.27 50.03 -10.16
C VAL A 41 2.64 49.47 -10.51
N TRP A 42 3.09 48.42 -9.81
CA TRP A 42 4.45 47.93 -9.97
C TRP A 42 4.53 46.38 -10.14
N PRO A 43 4.07 45.81 -11.27
CA PRO A 43 4.07 44.37 -11.53
C PRO A 43 5.48 43.77 -11.64
N THR A 44 6.53 44.55 -11.82
CA THR A 44 7.92 44.08 -11.90
C THR A 44 8.40 43.44 -10.60
N ALA A 45 7.93 43.87 -9.42
CA ALA A 45 8.21 43.24 -8.15
C ALA A 45 7.65 41.79 -8.13
N GLY A 46 6.44 41.58 -8.67
CA GLY A 46 5.84 40.25 -8.82
C GLY A 46 6.58 39.35 -9.80
N ILE A 47 7.05 39.91 -10.93
CA ILE A 47 7.90 39.17 -11.88
C ILE A 47 9.21 38.75 -11.21
N ALA A 48 9.86 39.68 -10.46
CA ALA A 48 11.11 39.38 -9.75
C ALA A 48 10.95 38.30 -8.73
N LEU A 49 9.93 38.36 -7.87
CA LEU A 49 9.65 37.33 -6.88
C LEU A 49 9.35 35.97 -7.53
N ALA A 50 8.51 35.95 -8.55
CA ALA A 50 8.19 34.69 -9.27
C ALA A 50 9.44 34.08 -9.93
N ALA A 51 10.29 34.90 -10.55
CA ALA A 51 11.53 34.44 -11.16
C ALA A 51 12.48 33.82 -10.12
N LEU A 52 12.64 34.45 -8.93
CA LEU A 52 13.48 33.90 -7.86
C LEU A 52 12.91 32.59 -7.27
N LEU A 53 11.58 32.46 -7.16
CA LEU A 53 10.95 31.23 -6.68
C LEU A 53 11.02 30.08 -7.70
N LEU A 54 10.93 30.38 -8.99
CA LEU A 54 10.92 29.36 -10.04
C LEU A 54 12.30 28.99 -10.56
N LEU A 55 13.18 29.97 -10.75
CA LEU A 55 14.52 29.78 -11.32
C LEU A 55 15.64 29.74 -10.26
N GLY A 56 15.27 30.03 -9.00
CA GLY A 56 16.17 30.09 -7.87
C GLY A 56 16.90 31.42 -7.71
N TYR A 57 17.58 31.59 -6.57
CA TYR A 57 18.24 32.86 -6.21
C TYR A 57 19.29 33.34 -7.21
N ARG A 58 19.86 32.46 -8.04
CA ARG A 58 20.94 32.79 -8.99
C ARG A 58 20.57 33.84 -10.04
N VAL A 59 19.28 34.11 -10.26
CA VAL A 59 18.82 35.09 -11.25
C VAL A 59 18.69 36.52 -10.70
N TRP A 60 19.01 36.75 -9.42
CA TRP A 60 18.97 38.06 -8.78
C TRP A 60 19.69 39.18 -9.57
N PRO A 61 20.83 38.92 -10.31
CA PRO A 61 21.46 39.99 -11.09
C PRO A 61 20.59 40.54 -12.20
N GLY A 62 19.64 39.74 -12.69
CA GLY A 62 18.66 40.19 -13.69
C GLY A 62 17.69 41.25 -13.13
N VAL A 63 17.28 41.06 -11.83
CA VAL A 63 16.45 42.02 -11.11
C VAL A 63 17.21 43.33 -10.89
N LEU A 64 18.47 43.24 -10.40
CA LEU A 64 19.31 44.38 -10.15
C LEU A 64 19.54 45.21 -11.42
N LEU A 65 19.92 44.54 -12.53
CA LEU A 65 20.21 45.20 -13.80
C LEU A 65 18.93 45.84 -14.40
N GLY A 66 17.80 45.10 -14.39
CA GLY A 66 16.54 45.59 -14.89
C GLY A 66 16.06 46.83 -14.11
N ALA A 67 16.08 46.75 -12.77
CA ALA A 67 15.69 47.85 -11.91
C ALA A 67 16.62 49.09 -12.03
N PHE A 68 17.93 48.85 -12.17
CA PHE A 68 18.89 49.95 -12.43
C PHE A 68 18.61 50.66 -13.77
N LEU A 69 18.41 49.87 -14.83
CA LEU A 69 18.15 50.43 -16.17
C LEU A 69 16.86 51.23 -16.20
N VAL A 70 15.78 50.76 -15.54
CA VAL A 70 14.52 51.50 -15.44
C VAL A 70 14.76 52.88 -14.82
N ASN A 71 15.42 52.94 -13.65
CA ASN A 71 15.56 54.16 -12.89
C ASN A 71 16.57 55.13 -13.48
N VAL A 72 17.68 54.66 -14.07
CA VAL A 72 18.67 55.53 -14.69
C VAL A 72 18.17 56.18 -15.99
N THR A 73 17.21 55.56 -16.66
CA THR A 73 16.61 56.09 -17.89
C THR A 73 15.38 56.99 -17.64
N THR A 74 14.93 57.10 -16.38
CA THR A 74 13.71 57.88 -16.08
C THR A 74 14.05 59.28 -15.55
N ALA A 75 14.51 59.46 -14.33
CA ALA A 75 14.76 60.77 -13.73
C ALA A 75 15.86 60.80 -12.67
N GLY A 76 16.52 59.68 -12.39
CA GLY A 76 17.54 59.54 -11.36
C GLY A 76 18.95 59.77 -11.86
N ASN A 77 19.87 60.03 -10.96
CA ASN A 77 21.29 59.87 -11.23
C ASN A 77 21.74 58.41 -11.02
N ALA A 78 22.94 58.04 -11.50
CA ALA A 78 23.39 56.64 -11.37
C ALA A 78 23.47 56.18 -9.92
N GLY A 79 23.72 57.06 -8.95
CA GLY A 79 23.77 56.71 -7.54
C GLY A 79 22.40 56.35 -6.97
N THR A 80 21.40 57.23 -7.14
CA THR A 80 20.04 56.92 -6.67
C THR A 80 19.45 55.70 -7.35
N SER A 81 19.71 55.55 -8.67
CA SER A 81 19.25 54.37 -9.43
C SER A 81 19.84 53.07 -8.91
N LEU A 82 21.10 53.09 -8.48
CA LEU A 82 21.75 51.92 -7.90
C LEU A 82 21.15 51.55 -6.53
N PHE A 83 20.87 52.56 -5.66
CA PHE A 83 20.23 52.29 -4.36
C PHE A 83 18.80 51.79 -4.53
N ILE A 84 18.03 52.34 -5.46
CA ILE A 84 16.67 51.83 -5.77
C ILE A 84 16.75 50.39 -6.30
N ALA A 85 17.66 50.11 -7.21
CA ALA A 85 17.84 48.77 -7.75
C ALA A 85 18.27 47.76 -6.70
N ALA A 86 19.13 48.16 -5.75
CA ALA A 86 19.51 47.36 -4.62
C ALA A 86 18.31 47.08 -3.68
N GLY A 87 17.47 48.13 -3.42
CA GLY A 87 16.24 47.96 -2.63
C GLY A 87 15.27 46.95 -3.24
N ASN A 88 14.95 47.09 -4.53
CA ASN A 88 14.07 46.17 -5.27
C ASN A 88 14.63 44.74 -5.31
N THR A 89 15.94 44.61 -5.41
CA THR A 89 16.62 43.28 -5.40
C THR A 89 16.55 42.64 -4.02
N LEU A 90 16.81 43.40 -2.96
CA LEU A 90 16.72 42.92 -1.57
C LEU A 90 15.29 42.57 -1.19
N GLU A 91 14.31 43.34 -1.61
CA GLU A 91 12.88 43.02 -1.50
C GLU A 91 12.57 41.66 -2.11
N ALA A 92 12.95 41.43 -3.37
CA ALA A 92 12.69 40.19 -4.10
C ALA A 92 13.38 38.99 -3.42
N LEU A 93 14.65 39.16 -2.98
CA LEU A 93 15.40 38.11 -2.27
C LEU A 93 14.80 37.80 -0.90
N CYS A 94 14.47 38.83 -0.11
CA CYS A 94 13.82 38.68 1.19
C CYS A 94 12.44 38.04 1.03
N GLY A 95 11.62 38.52 0.07
CA GLY A 95 10.33 37.94 -0.24
C GLY A 95 10.42 36.47 -0.63
N ALA A 96 11.37 36.11 -1.52
CA ALA A 96 11.57 34.72 -1.89
C ALA A 96 12.02 33.86 -0.69
N TRP A 97 12.85 34.38 0.19
CA TRP A 97 13.26 33.68 1.41
C TRP A 97 12.07 33.48 2.37
N LEU A 98 11.30 34.52 2.64
CA LEU A 98 10.12 34.45 3.50
C LEU A 98 9.08 33.46 2.97
N VAL A 99 8.78 33.53 1.66
CA VAL A 99 7.81 32.65 1.02
C VAL A 99 8.28 31.19 1.03
N ASN A 100 9.56 30.94 0.74
CA ASN A 100 10.12 29.59 0.84
C ASN A 100 10.10 29.03 2.26
N ARG A 101 10.37 29.89 3.25
CA ARG A 101 10.50 29.46 4.66
C ARG A 101 9.15 29.25 5.34
N PHE A 102 8.13 30.08 5.02
CA PHE A 102 6.89 30.11 5.78
C PHE A 102 5.64 29.78 4.96
N ALA A 103 5.65 29.99 3.65
CA ALA A 103 4.50 29.78 2.79
C ALA A 103 4.66 28.62 1.79
N GLY A 104 5.70 27.78 1.90
CA GLY A 104 5.89 26.62 1.04
C GLY A 104 6.44 26.92 -0.36
N GLY A 105 7.01 28.11 -0.60
CA GLY A 105 7.65 28.47 -1.86
C GLY A 105 6.66 28.53 -3.02
N THR A 106 6.95 27.82 -4.10
CA THR A 106 6.05 27.73 -5.26
C THR A 106 4.70 27.06 -4.94
N ARG A 107 4.57 26.36 -3.81
CA ARG A 107 3.32 25.74 -3.32
C ARG A 107 2.48 26.64 -2.42
N ALA A 108 2.81 27.91 -2.32
CA ALA A 108 2.12 28.88 -1.46
C ALA A 108 0.61 28.98 -1.67
N PHE A 109 0.12 28.55 -2.83
CA PHE A 109 -1.29 28.59 -3.19
C PHE A 109 -2.02 27.26 -3.03
N ASP A 110 -1.34 26.20 -2.57
CA ASP A 110 -1.95 24.86 -2.42
C ASP A 110 -2.90 24.78 -1.21
N ARG A 111 -2.71 25.67 -0.19
CA ARG A 111 -3.51 25.74 1.05
C ARG A 111 -3.92 27.17 1.36
N ALA A 112 -5.13 27.35 1.88
CA ALA A 112 -5.64 28.68 2.23
C ALA A 112 -4.74 29.41 3.23
N GLN A 113 -4.24 28.73 4.25
CA GLN A 113 -3.33 29.32 5.24
C GLN A 113 -2.01 29.82 4.66
N ASP A 114 -1.50 29.16 3.61
CA ASP A 114 -0.24 29.52 2.99
C ASP A 114 -0.39 30.74 2.07
N VAL A 115 -1.61 30.97 1.53
CA VAL A 115 -1.97 32.22 0.82
C VAL A 115 -1.85 33.44 1.76
N PHE A 116 -2.36 33.34 3.00
CA PHE A 116 -2.23 34.43 3.97
C PHE A 116 -0.78 34.63 4.38
N LYS A 117 0.00 33.55 4.60
CA LYS A 117 1.44 33.67 4.88
C LYS A 117 2.21 34.28 3.73
N PHE A 118 1.86 33.95 2.48
CA PHE A 118 2.41 34.57 1.28
C PHE A 118 2.12 36.08 1.27
N ALA A 119 0.87 36.47 1.50
CA ALA A 119 0.48 37.89 1.54
C ALA A 119 1.25 38.66 2.62
N LEU A 120 1.38 38.10 3.81
CA LEU A 120 2.15 38.71 4.89
C LEU A 120 3.64 38.84 4.54
N ALA A 121 4.24 37.79 3.95
CA ALA A 121 5.63 37.80 3.53
C ALA A 121 5.89 38.90 2.47
N VAL A 122 4.96 39.07 1.53
CA VAL A 122 5.01 40.12 0.52
C VAL A 122 4.91 41.50 1.13
N MET A 123 3.93 41.75 2.03
CA MET A 123 3.77 43.04 2.71
C MET A 123 5.03 43.44 3.48
N VAL A 124 5.66 42.46 4.16
CA VAL A 124 6.90 42.69 4.91
C VAL A 124 8.09 42.94 4.00
N SER A 125 8.24 42.18 2.91
CA SER A 125 9.38 42.37 2.00
C SER A 125 9.30 43.71 1.27
N ALA A 126 8.13 44.18 0.88
CA ALA A 126 7.93 45.46 0.21
C ALA A 126 8.33 46.69 1.07
N LEU A 127 8.38 46.56 2.39
CA LEU A 127 8.92 47.60 3.27
C LEU A 127 10.36 47.96 2.94
N ILE A 128 11.17 46.99 2.47
CA ILE A 128 12.59 47.14 2.19
C ILE A 128 12.79 48.06 0.99
N SER A 129 12.10 47.78 -0.12
CA SER A 129 12.20 48.54 -1.34
C SER A 129 11.72 49.99 -1.13
N ALA A 130 10.51 50.15 -0.56
CA ALA A 130 9.95 51.47 -0.29
C ALA A 130 10.85 52.33 0.61
N SER A 131 11.41 51.73 1.70
CA SER A 131 12.25 52.49 2.63
C SER A 131 13.59 52.87 2.01
N ILE A 132 14.28 51.98 1.31
CA ILE A 132 15.56 52.26 0.67
C ILE A 132 15.36 53.26 -0.48
N GLY A 133 14.35 53.04 -1.35
CA GLY A 133 14.10 53.83 -2.55
C GLY A 133 13.75 55.28 -2.22
N VAL A 134 12.75 55.48 -1.34
CA VAL A 134 12.30 56.82 -0.98
C VAL A 134 13.36 57.58 -0.20
N THR A 135 14.09 56.92 0.71
CA THR A 135 15.21 57.55 1.45
C THR A 135 16.32 57.98 0.47
N ALA A 136 16.68 57.16 -0.50
CA ALA A 136 17.69 57.51 -1.49
C ALA A 136 17.27 58.72 -2.34
N LEU A 137 16.00 58.80 -2.76
CA LEU A 137 15.48 59.95 -3.49
C LEU A 137 15.46 61.22 -2.66
N THR A 138 15.09 61.13 -1.37
CA THR A 138 14.97 62.30 -0.49
C THR A 138 16.36 62.82 -0.13
N LEU A 139 17.33 61.95 0.19
CA LEU A 139 18.71 62.35 0.48
C LEU A 139 19.42 62.97 -0.73
N ALA A 140 19.09 62.52 -1.96
CA ALA A 140 19.64 63.07 -3.18
C ALA A 140 18.93 64.33 -3.67
N GLY A 141 17.87 64.83 -2.97
CA GLY A 141 17.11 65.99 -3.36
C GLY A 141 16.07 65.83 -4.47
N PHE A 142 15.81 64.57 -4.88
CA PHE A 142 14.77 64.24 -5.88
C PHE A 142 13.36 64.11 -5.26
N ALA A 143 13.24 64.14 -3.93
CA ALA A 143 11.98 64.16 -3.20
C ALA A 143 12.10 65.03 -1.96
N ASN A 144 10.99 65.70 -1.59
CA ASN A 144 10.94 66.51 -0.36
C ASN A 144 10.54 65.65 0.83
N TRP A 145 11.14 65.89 2.00
CA TRP A 145 10.80 65.23 3.28
C TRP A 145 9.33 65.36 3.63
N THR A 146 8.66 66.48 3.25
CA THR A 146 7.22 66.68 3.47
C THR A 146 6.33 65.69 2.76
N ASN A 147 6.81 65.17 1.63
CA ASN A 147 6.09 64.17 0.82
C ASN A 147 6.55 62.75 1.02
N TYR A 148 7.54 62.53 1.90
CA TYR A 148 8.15 61.23 2.16
C TYR A 148 7.09 60.13 2.40
N GLY A 149 6.16 60.35 3.33
CA GLY A 149 5.15 59.36 3.70
C GLY A 149 4.19 58.99 2.57
N ALA A 150 3.80 60.00 1.77
CA ALA A 150 2.92 59.79 0.60
C ALA A 150 3.63 58.99 -0.50
N ILE A 151 4.89 59.33 -0.80
CA ILE A 151 5.71 58.60 -1.78
C ILE A 151 5.97 57.18 -1.30
N TRP A 152 6.31 57.01 -0.03
CA TRP A 152 6.57 55.74 0.59
C TRP A 152 5.34 54.81 0.54
N LEU A 153 4.15 55.30 0.90
CA LEU A 153 2.91 54.54 0.87
C LEU A 153 2.55 54.15 -0.58
N THR A 154 2.72 55.06 -1.54
CA THR A 154 2.50 54.79 -2.96
C THR A 154 3.41 53.67 -3.44
N TRP A 155 4.71 53.75 -3.11
CA TRP A 155 5.69 52.73 -3.48
C TRP A 155 5.36 51.36 -2.86
N TRP A 156 5.22 51.31 -1.52
CA TRP A 156 4.88 50.12 -0.80
C TRP A 156 3.59 49.44 -1.29
N SER A 157 2.55 50.22 -1.58
CA SER A 157 1.29 49.66 -2.07
C SER A 157 1.43 49.13 -3.50
N GLY A 158 2.21 49.78 -4.34
CA GLY A 158 2.51 49.36 -5.70
C GLY A 158 3.27 48.04 -5.78
N ASP A 159 4.35 47.89 -4.99
CA ASP A 159 5.14 46.68 -4.88
C ASP A 159 4.31 45.52 -4.30
N THR A 160 3.65 45.76 -3.17
CA THR A 160 2.79 44.76 -2.50
C THR A 160 1.74 44.19 -3.44
N THR A 161 0.98 45.06 -4.11
CA THR A 161 -0.12 44.64 -5.01
C THR A 161 0.42 44.03 -6.28
N GLY A 162 1.50 44.57 -6.83
CA GLY A 162 2.19 44.01 -7.98
C GLY A 162 2.66 42.59 -7.74
N ILE A 163 3.21 42.31 -6.55
CA ILE A 163 3.62 40.96 -6.18
C ILE A 163 2.41 40.06 -5.95
N LEU A 164 1.42 40.51 -5.16
CA LEU A 164 0.23 39.72 -4.86
C LEU A 164 -0.52 39.24 -6.09
N ILE A 165 -0.57 40.05 -7.15
CA ILE A 165 -1.34 39.74 -8.36
C ILE A 165 -0.49 38.95 -9.38
N VAL A 166 0.74 39.44 -9.64
CA VAL A 166 1.55 38.90 -10.73
C VAL A 166 2.32 37.64 -10.37
N ALA A 167 2.88 37.58 -9.16
CA ALA A 167 3.65 36.37 -8.77
C ALA A 167 2.79 35.11 -8.76
N PRO A 168 1.56 35.09 -8.20
CA PRO A 168 0.68 33.91 -8.27
C PRO A 168 0.34 33.51 -9.70
N LEU A 169 0.02 34.47 -10.57
CA LEU A 169 -0.25 34.21 -11.98
C LEU A 169 0.90 33.44 -12.65
N VAL A 170 2.12 33.98 -12.53
CA VAL A 170 3.32 33.35 -13.13
C VAL A 170 3.60 31.97 -12.54
N ILE A 171 3.52 31.83 -11.20
CA ILE A 171 3.78 30.56 -10.51
C ILE A 171 2.75 29.51 -10.89
N LEU A 172 1.47 29.83 -10.89
CA LEU A 172 0.40 28.88 -11.19
C LEU A 172 0.42 28.41 -12.65
N TRP A 173 0.74 29.30 -13.58
CA TRP A 173 0.88 28.93 -14.99
C TRP A 173 2.16 28.14 -15.28
N SER A 174 3.25 28.41 -14.57
CA SER A 174 4.50 27.65 -14.74
C SER A 174 4.39 26.19 -14.27
N ARG A 175 3.47 25.88 -13.35
CA ARG A 175 3.23 24.54 -12.82
C ARG A 175 2.25 23.71 -13.67
N ALA A 176 1.60 24.31 -14.62
CA ALA A 176 0.61 23.67 -15.48
C ALA A 176 1.30 22.83 -16.57
N ALA A 177 1.78 21.64 -16.21
CA ALA A 177 2.48 20.74 -17.14
C ALA A 177 1.59 20.19 -18.27
N GLU A 178 0.25 20.13 -18.08
CA GLU A 178 -0.71 19.70 -19.11
C GLU A 178 -2.03 20.44 -18.96
N LEU A 179 -2.38 21.22 -19.97
CA LEU A 179 -3.71 21.83 -20.15
C LEU A 179 -4.69 20.74 -20.62
N ARG A 180 -5.31 20.02 -19.70
CA ARG A 180 -6.37 19.05 -20.02
C ARG A 180 -7.74 19.66 -19.75
N TRP A 181 -8.07 20.73 -20.47
CA TRP A 181 -9.46 21.19 -20.47
C TRP A 181 -10.29 20.31 -21.41
N THR A 182 -11.40 19.85 -20.94
CA THR A 182 -12.44 19.34 -21.83
C THR A 182 -13.00 20.50 -22.66
N ARG A 183 -13.58 20.22 -23.83
CA ARG A 183 -14.19 21.28 -24.67
C ARG A 183 -15.22 22.09 -23.87
N ARG A 184 -15.98 21.47 -23.00
CA ARG A 184 -16.98 22.12 -22.15
C ARG A 184 -16.33 23.09 -21.16
N GLU A 185 -15.31 22.63 -20.44
CA GLU A 185 -14.55 23.49 -19.50
C GLU A 185 -13.90 24.67 -20.19
N GLY A 186 -13.31 24.47 -21.36
CA GLY A 186 -12.73 25.56 -22.14
C GLY A 186 -13.76 26.64 -22.51
N VAL A 187 -14.96 26.25 -22.93
CA VAL A 187 -16.05 27.18 -23.21
C VAL A 187 -16.51 27.92 -21.95
N GLU A 188 -16.67 27.19 -20.82
CA GLU A 188 -17.05 27.81 -19.54
C GLU A 188 -16.00 28.82 -19.05
N ILE A 189 -14.69 28.53 -19.20
CA ILE A 189 -13.61 29.46 -18.83
C ILE A 189 -13.64 30.73 -19.72
N ILE A 190 -13.77 30.57 -21.04
CA ILE A 190 -13.85 31.70 -21.95
C ILE A 190 -15.06 32.55 -21.62
N ALA A 191 -16.23 31.95 -21.42
CA ALA A 191 -17.44 32.65 -21.04
C ALA A 191 -17.27 33.42 -19.72
N LEU A 192 -16.60 32.85 -18.75
CA LEU A 192 -16.27 33.46 -17.47
C LEU A 192 -15.38 34.71 -17.68
N LEU A 193 -14.27 34.55 -18.42
CA LEU A 193 -13.35 35.66 -18.67
C LEU A 193 -14.03 36.82 -19.40
N ILE A 194 -14.90 36.53 -20.36
CA ILE A 194 -15.73 37.53 -21.05
C ILE A 194 -16.69 38.19 -20.04
N LEU A 195 -17.36 37.41 -19.19
CA LEU A 195 -18.27 37.97 -18.19
C LEU A 195 -17.52 38.87 -17.18
N MET A 196 -16.34 38.46 -16.72
CA MET A 196 -15.51 39.29 -15.85
C MET A 196 -15.07 40.58 -16.53
N ALA A 197 -14.69 40.53 -17.81
CA ALA A 197 -14.35 41.70 -18.59
C ALA A 197 -15.55 42.65 -18.76
N LEU A 198 -16.73 42.12 -19.09
CA LEU A 198 -17.96 42.90 -19.22
C LEU A 198 -18.39 43.57 -17.91
N LEU A 199 -18.33 42.80 -16.79
CA LEU A 199 -18.64 43.37 -15.48
C LEU A 199 -17.58 44.40 -15.03
N GLY A 200 -16.31 44.13 -15.29
CA GLY A 200 -15.25 45.10 -15.08
C GLY A 200 -15.47 46.41 -15.87
N GLU A 201 -15.82 46.31 -17.14
CA GLU A 201 -16.14 47.45 -17.96
C GLU A 201 -17.42 48.16 -17.49
N ALA A 202 -18.44 47.43 -17.04
CA ALA A 202 -19.64 48.04 -16.46
C ALA A 202 -19.34 48.86 -15.21
N VAL A 203 -18.46 48.35 -14.33
CA VAL A 203 -18.07 49.01 -13.05
C VAL A 203 -17.09 50.17 -13.31
N PHE A 204 -16.09 49.97 -14.14
CA PHE A 204 -14.96 50.90 -14.35
C PHE A 204 -15.00 51.64 -15.68
N GLY A 205 -15.81 51.22 -16.64
CA GLY A 205 -15.89 51.82 -17.98
C GLY A 205 -16.70 53.12 -18.08
N GLY A 206 -17.38 53.52 -16.99
CA GLY A 206 -18.14 54.77 -16.91
C GLY A 206 -19.61 54.64 -17.35
N TRP A 207 -20.19 53.45 -17.29
CA TRP A 207 -21.63 53.24 -17.54
C TRP A 207 -22.50 53.87 -16.45
N PHE A 208 -21.94 54.07 -15.27
CA PHE A 208 -22.59 54.71 -14.13
C PHE A 208 -21.88 56.04 -13.81
N PRO A 209 -22.63 57.09 -13.43
CA PRO A 209 -22.02 58.35 -13.01
C PRO A 209 -21.07 58.15 -11.83
N SER A 210 -19.90 58.80 -11.85
CA SER A 210 -18.95 58.82 -10.76
C SER A 210 -19.49 59.66 -9.60
N SER A 211 -20.11 59.04 -8.62
CA SER A 211 -20.57 59.70 -7.40
C SER A 211 -20.28 58.82 -6.19
N ALA A 212 -20.24 59.40 -4.98
CA ALA A 212 -20.04 58.64 -3.73
C ALA A 212 -21.08 57.51 -3.53
N LEU A 213 -22.27 57.63 -4.12
CA LEU A 213 -23.34 56.64 -4.10
C LEU A 213 -23.00 55.38 -4.94
N ASN A 214 -21.99 55.47 -5.82
CA ASN A 214 -21.59 54.33 -6.68
C ASN A 214 -20.53 53.42 -6.10
N TYR A 215 -19.99 53.68 -4.89
CA TYR A 215 -19.06 52.78 -4.20
C TYR A 215 -19.58 51.34 -4.04
N PRO A 216 -20.87 51.09 -3.73
CA PRO A 216 -21.40 49.75 -3.65
C PRO A 216 -21.33 48.92 -4.94
N ILE A 217 -21.22 49.58 -6.11
CA ILE A 217 -21.15 48.88 -7.40
C ILE A 217 -19.91 47.97 -7.50
N ALA A 218 -18.81 48.35 -6.86
CA ALA A 218 -17.62 47.49 -6.82
C ALA A 218 -17.87 46.11 -6.16
N PHE A 219 -18.83 46.03 -5.23
CA PHE A 219 -19.19 44.78 -4.58
C PHE A 219 -19.86 43.75 -5.49
N ILE A 220 -20.40 44.17 -6.66
CA ILE A 220 -20.93 43.27 -7.68
C ILE A 220 -19.87 42.30 -8.21
N LEU A 221 -18.60 42.64 -8.10
CA LEU A 221 -17.49 41.79 -8.50
C LEU A 221 -17.25 40.65 -7.49
N GLY A 222 -17.66 40.82 -6.22
CA GLY A 222 -17.48 39.78 -5.17
C GLY A 222 -18.11 38.43 -5.49
N PRO A 223 -19.41 38.37 -5.81
CA PRO A 223 -20.08 37.10 -6.15
C PRO A 223 -19.44 36.36 -7.31
N ILE A 224 -18.98 37.08 -8.35
CA ILE A 224 -18.34 36.39 -9.49
C ILE A 224 -16.96 35.86 -9.13
N LEU A 225 -16.19 36.58 -8.32
CA LEU A 225 -14.89 36.11 -7.81
C LEU A 225 -15.07 34.88 -6.90
N ILE A 226 -16.08 34.90 -6.05
CA ILE A 226 -16.45 33.75 -5.25
C ILE A 226 -16.84 32.57 -6.15
N TRP A 227 -17.69 32.78 -7.12
CA TRP A 227 -18.09 31.74 -8.06
C TRP A 227 -16.92 31.16 -8.85
N THR A 228 -15.95 32.00 -9.29
CA THR A 228 -14.72 31.50 -9.95
C THR A 228 -13.92 30.59 -9.02
N ALA A 229 -13.74 30.97 -7.75
CA ALA A 229 -13.02 30.19 -6.76
C ALA A 229 -13.68 28.83 -6.47
N PHE A 230 -15.03 28.76 -6.51
CA PHE A 230 -15.77 27.51 -6.35
C PHE A 230 -15.76 26.62 -7.60
N ARG A 231 -15.82 27.20 -8.78
CA ARG A 231 -16.03 26.45 -10.03
C ARG A 231 -14.72 26.04 -10.70
N PHE A 232 -13.72 26.91 -10.68
CA PHE A 232 -12.47 26.78 -11.43
C PHE A 232 -11.27 26.57 -10.50
N SER A 233 -10.10 26.43 -11.09
CA SER A 233 -8.86 26.31 -10.33
C SER A 233 -8.30 27.71 -9.97
N GLN A 234 -7.29 27.72 -9.10
CA GLN A 234 -6.58 28.93 -8.71
C GLN A 234 -5.97 29.68 -9.90
N ARG A 235 -5.56 28.97 -10.92
CA ARG A 235 -4.95 29.52 -12.14
C ARG A 235 -5.94 30.39 -12.93
N GLU A 236 -7.14 29.88 -13.19
CA GLU A 236 -8.20 30.59 -13.88
C GLU A 236 -8.69 31.77 -13.04
N THR A 237 -8.80 31.59 -11.72
CA THR A 237 -9.16 32.66 -10.78
C THR A 237 -8.13 33.79 -10.83
N ALA A 238 -6.83 33.49 -10.76
CA ALA A 238 -5.77 34.50 -10.88
C ALA A 238 -5.78 35.22 -12.24
N THR A 239 -6.02 34.48 -13.34
CA THR A 239 -6.08 35.03 -14.68
C THR A 239 -7.22 36.02 -14.82
N GLY A 240 -8.43 35.62 -14.41
CA GLY A 240 -9.59 36.52 -14.46
C GLY A 240 -9.42 37.74 -13.59
N PHE A 241 -8.79 37.59 -12.42
CA PHE A 241 -8.50 38.72 -11.55
C PHE A 241 -7.52 39.72 -12.16
N VAL A 242 -6.47 39.26 -12.86
CA VAL A 242 -5.52 40.14 -13.57
C VAL A 242 -6.24 40.95 -14.66
N ILE A 243 -7.13 40.31 -15.43
CA ILE A 243 -7.94 41.01 -16.45
C ILE A 243 -8.76 42.10 -15.79
N LEU A 244 -9.43 41.79 -14.68
CA LEU A 244 -10.22 42.75 -13.92
C LEU A 244 -9.36 43.93 -13.42
N CYS A 245 -8.16 43.67 -12.88
CA CYS A 245 -7.23 44.72 -12.42
C CYS A 245 -6.81 45.65 -13.57
N ILE A 246 -6.52 45.13 -14.76
CA ILE A 246 -6.16 45.93 -15.91
C ILE A 246 -7.31 46.89 -16.30
N ILE A 247 -8.54 46.37 -16.34
CA ILE A 247 -9.73 47.17 -16.65
C ILE A 247 -9.97 48.26 -15.58
N ALA A 248 -9.83 47.85 -14.29
CA ALA A 248 -10.02 48.75 -13.16
C ALA A 248 -9.00 49.91 -13.16
N ILE A 249 -7.71 49.60 -13.37
CA ILE A 249 -6.65 50.61 -13.47
C ILE A 249 -6.94 51.55 -14.66
N TRP A 250 -7.26 50.97 -15.84
CA TRP A 250 -7.55 51.77 -17.06
C TRP A 250 -8.75 52.67 -16.88
N GLY A 251 -9.86 52.21 -16.26
CA GLY A 251 -11.04 53.01 -15.97
C GLY A 251 -10.76 54.14 -14.99
N THR A 252 -10.05 53.84 -13.88
CA THR A 252 -9.68 54.84 -12.85
C THR A 252 -8.79 55.93 -13.41
N LEU A 253 -7.84 55.64 -14.29
CA LEU A 253 -7.01 56.61 -14.99
C LEU A 253 -7.79 57.50 -15.94
N ARG A 254 -8.96 57.08 -16.41
CA ARG A 254 -9.90 57.89 -17.20
C ARG A 254 -10.92 58.63 -16.35
N HIS A 255 -10.68 58.73 -15.04
CA HIS A 255 -11.62 59.33 -14.08
C HIS A 255 -13.00 58.65 -14.08
N ARG A 256 -12.99 57.31 -14.20
CA ARG A 256 -14.22 56.50 -14.22
C ARG A 256 -14.17 55.44 -13.11
N GLY A 257 -15.34 55.04 -12.64
CA GLY A 257 -15.46 54.00 -11.64
C GLY A 257 -15.56 54.52 -10.19
N PRO A 258 -15.64 53.60 -9.23
CA PRO A 258 -16.03 53.94 -7.83
C PRO A 258 -14.88 54.50 -6.98
N PHE A 259 -13.63 54.42 -7.41
CA PHE A 259 -12.45 54.79 -6.60
C PHE A 259 -11.83 56.12 -6.97
N ILE A 260 -12.59 57.03 -7.55
CA ILE A 260 -12.12 58.37 -7.93
C ILE A 260 -11.99 59.25 -6.68
N MET A 261 -10.78 59.79 -6.49
CA MET A 261 -10.42 60.70 -5.41
C MET A 261 -9.93 62.05 -5.98
N GLU A 262 -9.53 63.00 -5.09
CA GLU A 262 -9.04 64.30 -5.46
C GLU A 262 -7.78 64.22 -6.36
N THR A 263 -6.93 63.22 -6.15
CA THR A 263 -5.74 63.01 -6.95
C THR A 263 -5.72 61.61 -7.57
N GLU A 264 -5.10 61.49 -8.75
CA GLU A 264 -4.94 60.21 -9.47
C GLU A 264 -4.19 59.19 -8.61
N ASN A 265 -3.17 59.63 -7.88
CA ASN A 265 -2.42 58.77 -6.99
C ASN A 265 -3.27 58.20 -5.86
N GLN A 266 -4.09 59.02 -5.18
CA GLN A 266 -5.01 58.55 -4.14
C GLN A 266 -6.02 57.54 -4.69
N SER A 267 -6.57 57.82 -5.88
CA SER A 267 -7.49 56.94 -6.60
C SER A 267 -6.87 55.54 -6.84
N LEU A 268 -5.63 55.53 -7.33
CA LEU A 268 -4.91 54.28 -7.60
C LEU A 268 -4.50 53.53 -6.32
N VAL A 269 -4.05 54.20 -5.25
CA VAL A 269 -3.70 53.59 -3.97
C VAL A 269 -4.92 52.91 -3.33
N ILE A 270 -6.10 53.54 -3.36
CA ILE A 270 -7.32 52.94 -2.83
C ILE A 270 -7.78 51.77 -3.70
N LEU A 271 -7.71 51.89 -5.03
CA LEU A 271 -7.98 50.77 -5.92
C LEU A 271 -7.07 49.60 -5.65
N GLN A 272 -5.74 49.82 -5.50
CA GLN A 272 -4.76 48.77 -5.22
C GLN A 272 -5.03 48.09 -3.88
N SER A 273 -5.32 48.85 -2.82
CA SER A 273 -5.64 48.29 -1.51
C SER A 273 -6.90 47.41 -1.55
N SER A 274 -7.95 47.88 -2.25
CA SER A 274 -9.19 47.13 -2.43
C SER A 274 -8.99 45.86 -3.26
N THR A 275 -8.22 45.94 -4.33
CA THR A 275 -7.91 44.79 -5.18
C THR A 275 -7.02 43.77 -4.48
N ALA A 276 -6.07 44.20 -3.63
CA ALA A 276 -5.24 43.30 -2.82
C ALA A 276 -6.10 42.47 -1.88
N VAL A 277 -7.03 43.08 -1.15
CA VAL A 277 -7.93 42.38 -0.24
C VAL A 277 -8.81 41.37 -0.97
N LEU A 278 -9.42 41.78 -2.07
CA LEU A 278 -10.25 40.91 -2.91
C LEU A 278 -9.46 39.73 -3.48
N PHE A 279 -8.22 39.98 -3.94
CA PHE A 279 -7.35 38.96 -4.49
C PHE A 279 -6.97 37.91 -3.42
N ILE A 280 -6.52 38.36 -2.24
CA ILE A 280 -6.18 37.44 -1.14
C ILE A 280 -7.38 36.60 -0.78
N THR A 281 -8.57 37.21 -0.66
CA THR A 281 -9.81 36.50 -0.34
C THR A 281 -10.18 35.46 -1.40
N ALA A 282 -10.16 35.84 -2.67
CA ALA A 282 -10.48 34.95 -3.77
C ALA A 282 -9.49 33.78 -3.89
N MET A 283 -8.19 34.06 -3.73
CA MET A 283 -7.14 33.04 -3.78
C MET A 283 -7.18 32.10 -2.58
N ALA A 284 -7.43 32.61 -1.39
CA ALA A 284 -7.58 31.78 -0.19
C ALA A 284 -8.80 30.87 -0.31
N LEU A 285 -9.92 31.38 -0.83
CA LEU A 285 -11.12 30.59 -1.09
C LEU A 285 -10.87 29.51 -2.16
N ALA A 286 -10.22 29.88 -3.27
CA ALA A 286 -9.87 28.94 -4.32
C ALA A 286 -8.92 27.82 -3.80
N ALA A 287 -7.95 28.19 -2.95
CA ALA A 287 -7.06 27.23 -2.30
C ALA A 287 -7.82 26.28 -1.35
N ALA A 288 -8.75 26.81 -0.53
CA ALA A 288 -9.59 26.00 0.35
C ALA A 288 -10.48 25.02 -0.42
N MET A 289 -11.07 25.49 -1.54
CA MET A 289 -11.89 24.62 -2.39
C MET A 289 -11.05 23.53 -3.07
N ALA A 290 -9.85 23.86 -3.53
CA ALA A 290 -8.94 22.87 -4.11
C ALA A 290 -8.47 21.83 -3.06
N GLU A 291 -8.19 22.26 -1.83
CA GLU A 291 -7.84 21.38 -0.72
C GLU A 291 -8.99 20.42 -0.38
N ARG A 292 -10.21 20.95 -0.29
CA ARG A 292 -11.42 20.15 -0.05
C ARG A 292 -11.66 19.11 -1.14
N ARG A 293 -11.57 19.49 -2.43
CA ARG A 293 -11.76 18.56 -3.55
C ARG A 293 -10.74 17.41 -3.50
N ARG A 294 -9.46 17.69 -3.23
CA ARG A 294 -8.43 16.65 -3.09
C ARG A 294 -8.72 15.70 -1.92
N ALA A 295 -9.23 16.23 -0.81
CA ALA A 295 -9.60 15.41 0.35
C ALA A 295 -10.82 14.51 0.05
N GLU A 296 -11.82 15.03 -0.67
CA GLU A 296 -13.00 14.28 -1.12
C GLU A 296 -12.60 13.15 -2.08
N GLU A 297 -11.76 13.43 -3.10
CA GLU A 297 -11.24 12.43 -4.04
C GLU A 297 -10.43 11.32 -3.35
N ALA A 298 -9.58 11.69 -2.39
CA ALA A 298 -8.80 10.73 -1.61
C ALA A 298 -9.71 9.83 -0.75
N LEU A 299 -10.73 10.41 -0.14
CA LEU A 299 -11.71 9.68 0.67
C LEU A 299 -12.54 8.71 -0.18
N GLU A 300 -13.00 9.12 -1.36
CA GLU A 300 -13.72 8.25 -2.30
C GLU A 300 -12.86 7.07 -2.76
N SER A 301 -11.59 7.33 -3.09
CA SER A 301 -10.64 6.28 -3.44
C SER A 301 -10.42 5.28 -2.31
N GLN A 302 -10.25 5.76 -1.07
CA GLN A 302 -10.13 4.87 0.10
C GLN A 302 -11.41 4.06 0.34
N LYS A 303 -12.57 4.71 0.23
CA LYS A 303 -13.87 4.03 0.39
C LYS A 303 -14.04 2.92 -0.64
N ALA A 304 -13.74 3.19 -1.91
CA ALA A 304 -13.80 2.18 -2.97
C ALA A 304 -12.86 0.99 -2.70
N ALA A 305 -11.65 1.25 -2.21
CA ALA A 305 -10.69 0.19 -1.85
C ALA A 305 -11.20 -0.67 -0.67
N VAL A 306 -11.76 -0.05 0.36
CA VAL A 306 -12.35 -0.77 1.52
C VAL A 306 -13.57 -1.60 1.10
N GLU A 307 -14.44 -1.05 0.26
CA GLU A 307 -15.61 -1.79 -0.25
C GLU A 307 -15.20 -2.99 -1.11
N ALA A 308 -14.17 -2.85 -1.95
CA ALA A 308 -13.62 -3.96 -2.72
C ALA A 308 -13.05 -5.05 -1.81
N ALA A 309 -12.27 -4.68 -0.80
CA ALA A 309 -11.72 -5.61 0.18
C ALA A 309 -12.80 -6.34 0.97
N ASN A 310 -13.86 -5.63 1.40
CA ASN A 310 -14.99 -6.25 2.08
C ASN A 310 -15.75 -7.26 1.19
N LYS A 311 -16.02 -6.92 -0.06
CA LYS A 311 -16.65 -7.85 -1.02
C LYS A 311 -15.84 -9.13 -1.20
N THR A 312 -14.52 -9.01 -1.32
CA THR A 312 -13.62 -10.17 -1.41
C THR A 312 -13.68 -11.03 -0.14
N LYS A 313 -13.70 -10.39 1.03
CA LYS A 313 -13.85 -11.07 2.32
C LYS A 313 -15.18 -11.81 2.43
N ASP A 314 -16.30 -11.17 2.06
CA ASP A 314 -17.64 -11.77 2.13
C ASP A 314 -17.77 -12.96 1.17
N TYR A 315 -17.24 -12.83 -0.05
CA TYR A 315 -17.16 -13.93 -1.00
C TYR A 315 -16.34 -15.11 -0.45
N PHE A 316 -15.17 -14.82 0.17
CA PHE A 316 -14.35 -15.81 0.84
C PHE A 316 -15.11 -16.58 1.93
N LEU A 317 -15.80 -15.87 2.84
CA LEU A 317 -16.57 -16.50 3.92
C LEU A 317 -17.72 -17.37 3.40
N ALA A 318 -18.40 -16.91 2.37
CA ALA A 318 -19.50 -17.66 1.75
C ALA A 318 -18.98 -18.96 1.09
N MET A 319 -17.90 -18.86 0.34
CA MET A 319 -17.26 -20.00 -0.32
C MET A 319 -16.70 -21.01 0.71
N LEU A 320 -16.01 -20.51 1.74
CA LEU A 320 -15.49 -21.35 2.82
C LEU A 320 -16.61 -22.14 3.50
N SER A 321 -17.73 -21.47 3.83
CA SER A 321 -18.88 -22.12 4.43
C SER A 321 -19.45 -23.23 3.56
N HIS A 322 -19.47 -23.02 2.24
CA HIS A 322 -19.93 -24.02 1.28
C HIS A 322 -18.98 -25.24 1.23
N GLU A 323 -17.68 -25.01 1.10
CA GLU A 323 -16.69 -26.09 0.95
C GLU A 323 -16.49 -26.91 2.24
N LEU A 324 -16.66 -26.30 3.42
CA LEU A 324 -16.68 -27.04 4.69
C LEU A 324 -17.98 -27.83 4.88
N ARG A 325 -19.11 -27.41 4.33
CA ARG A 325 -20.36 -28.13 4.45
C ARG A 325 -20.46 -29.32 3.50
N THR A 326 -19.82 -29.25 2.35
CA THR A 326 -19.89 -30.25 1.28
C THR A 326 -19.42 -31.65 1.75
N PRO A 327 -18.26 -31.84 2.40
CA PRO A 327 -17.83 -33.16 2.87
C PRO A 327 -18.64 -33.68 4.09
N LEU A 328 -19.25 -32.80 4.87
CA LEU A 328 -20.08 -33.19 6.01
C LEU A 328 -21.42 -33.81 5.59
N THR A 329 -21.98 -33.41 4.45
CA THR A 329 -23.26 -33.93 3.97
C THR A 329 -23.25 -35.47 3.75
N PRO A 330 -22.27 -36.04 3.03
CA PRO A 330 -22.18 -37.50 2.93
C PRO A 330 -21.92 -38.21 4.26
N VAL A 331 -21.18 -37.59 5.19
CA VAL A 331 -20.92 -38.14 6.53
C VAL A 331 -22.22 -38.32 7.29
N LEU A 332 -23.07 -37.28 7.33
CA LEU A 332 -24.38 -37.36 7.99
C LEU A 332 -25.30 -38.38 7.32
N ALA A 333 -25.36 -38.40 5.99
CA ALA A 333 -26.18 -39.35 5.25
C ALA A 333 -25.75 -40.82 5.51
N GLU A 334 -24.45 -41.10 5.56
CA GLU A 334 -23.95 -42.46 5.86
C GLU A 334 -24.15 -42.85 7.34
N LEU A 335 -24.13 -41.87 8.25
CA LEU A 335 -24.49 -42.10 9.67
C LEU A 335 -25.97 -42.50 9.80
N ASP A 336 -26.88 -41.77 9.10
CA ASP A 336 -28.31 -42.12 9.07
C ASP A 336 -28.52 -43.51 8.53
N VAL A 337 -27.79 -43.94 7.49
CA VAL A 337 -27.84 -45.32 6.95
C VAL A 337 -27.37 -46.35 7.98
N LEU A 338 -26.33 -46.07 8.76
CA LEU A 338 -25.79 -46.96 9.78
C LEU A 338 -26.72 -47.08 11.01
N GLU A 339 -27.54 -46.06 11.28
CA GLU A 339 -28.56 -46.08 12.39
C GLU A 339 -29.80 -46.90 12.02
N PHE A 340 -30.04 -47.13 10.73
CA PHE A 340 -31.17 -48.02 10.33
C PHE A 340 -30.84 -49.48 10.64
N ASP A 341 -31.66 -50.11 11.52
CA ASP A 341 -31.59 -51.53 11.83
C ASP A 341 -31.84 -52.40 10.58
N GLY A 342 -30.79 -53.03 10.06
CA GLY A 342 -30.88 -53.89 8.87
C GLY A 342 -29.71 -53.76 7.89
N SER A 343 -28.71 -52.90 8.15
CA SER A 343 -27.51 -52.77 7.32
C SER A 343 -26.69 -54.06 7.29
N SER A 344 -26.35 -54.53 6.10
CA SER A 344 -25.43 -55.66 5.98
C SER A 344 -24.01 -55.27 6.45
N PRO A 345 -23.20 -56.24 6.93
CA PRO A 345 -21.80 -55.96 7.30
C PRO A 345 -20.98 -55.35 6.17
N LYS A 346 -21.36 -55.57 4.91
CA LYS A 346 -20.68 -55.04 3.73
C LYS A 346 -21.07 -53.56 3.52
N ASP A 347 -22.33 -53.21 3.74
CA ASP A 347 -22.85 -51.85 3.62
C ASP A 347 -22.27 -50.94 4.74
N SER A 348 -22.22 -51.47 5.96
CA SER A 348 -21.59 -50.80 7.12
C SER A 348 -20.10 -50.52 6.89
N LYS A 349 -19.35 -51.42 6.25
CA LYS A 349 -17.94 -51.20 5.92
C LYS A 349 -17.76 -50.12 4.81
N ALA A 350 -18.66 -50.09 3.83
CA ALA A 350 -18.65 -49.09 2.77
C ALA A 350 -18.99 -47.69 3.34
N ALA A 351 -20.02 -47.61 4.18
CA ALA A 351 -20.42 -46.38 4.86
C ALA A 351 -19.27 -45.77 5.71
N LEU A 352 -18.63 -46.62 6.56
CA LEU A 352 -17.47 -46.21 7.36
C LEU A 352 -16.29 -45.72 6.49
N ALA A 353 -16.05 -46.36 5.35
CA ALA A 353 -15.00 -45.91 4.42
C ALA A 353 -15.33 -44.53 3.81
N THR A 354 -16.61 -44.26 3.48
CA THR A 354 -17.08 -42.97 2.97
C THR A 354 -16.97 -41.90 4.06
N ILE A 355 -17.40 -42.19 5.29
CA ILE A 355 -17.27 -41.27 6.44
C ILE A 355 -15.79 -40.93 6.65
N ARG A 356 -14.93 -41.92 6.77
CA ARG A 356 -13.48 -41.67 6.96
C ARG A 356 -12.90 -40.79 5.90
N ARG A 357 -13.15 -41.08 4.62
CA ARG A 357 -12.61 -40.30 3.50
C ARG A 357 -13.06 -38.83 3.54
N ASN A 358 -14.32 -38.57 3.90
CA ASN A 358 -14.83 -37.19 3.97
C ASN A 358 -14.31 -36.43 5.19
N VAL A 359 -14.14 -37.09 6.35
CA VAL A 359 -13.53 -36.49 7.55
C VAL A 359 -12.04 -36.18 7.29
N GLU A 360 -11.32 -37.05 6.59
CA GLU A 360 -9.92 -36.80 6.21
C GLU A 360 -9.82 -35.62 5.21
N LEU A 361 -10.77 -35.49 4.28
CA LEU A 361 -10.84 -34.34 3.38
C LEU A 361 -11.11 -33.03 4.13
N GLU A 362 -12.05 -33.05 5.08
CA GLU A 362 -12.37 -31.91 5.94
C GLU A 362 -11.14 -31.44 6.73
N SER A 363 -10.42 -32.39 7.36
CA SER A 363 -9.18 -32.10 8.08
C SER A 363 -8.14 -31.42 7.18
N GLN A 364 -7.99 -31.89 5.94
CA GLN A 364 -7.06 -31.31 4.99
C GLN A 364 -7.45 -29.90 4.58
N LEU A 365 -8.74 -29.63 4.36
CA LEU A 365 -9.24 -28.29 4.05
C LEU A 365 -8.95 -27.28 5.16
N ILE A 366 -9.08 -27.73 6.42
CA ILE A 366 -8.76 -26.92 7.60
C ILE A 366 -7.25 -26.63 7.66
N ASP A 367 -6.40 -27.63 7.41
CA ASP A 367 -4.94 -27.45 7.39
C ASP A 367 -4.51 -26.49 6.28
N ASP A 368 -5.06 -26.60 5.09
CA ASP A 368 -4.80 -25.70 3.96
C ASP A 368 -5.19 -24.26 4.29
N LEU A 369 -6.31 -24.06 4.99
CA LEU A 369 -6.78 -22.73 5.43
C LEU A 369 -5.84 -22.13 6.48
N LEU A 370 -5.39 -22.95 7.45
CA LEU A 370 -4.43 -22.52 8.47
C LEU A 370 -3.08 -22.14 7.85
N ASP A 371 -2.61 -22.91 6.86
CA ASP A 371 -1.39 -22.60 6.13
C ASP A 371 -1.54 -21.27 5.37
N LEU A 372 -2.66 -21.04 4.66
CA LEU A 372 -2.92 -19.77 3.98
C LEU A 372 -2.93 -18.59 4.95
N THR A 373 -3.57 -18.74 6.12
CA THR A 373 -3.60 -17.67 7.14
C THR A 373 -2.22 -17.37 7.73
N ARG A 374 -1.34 -18.36 7.84
CA ARG A 374 0.05 -18.18 8.28
C ARG A 374 0.88 -17.48 7.22
N ILE A 375 0.70 -17.85 5.95
CA ILE A 375 1.37 -17.25 4.80
C ILE A 375 0.98 -15.77 4.67
N THR A 376 -0.31 -15.45 4.68
CA THR A 376 -0.80 -14.08 4.51
C THR A 376 -0.41 -13.13 5.65
N ARG A 377 -0.06 -13.66 6.83
CA ARG A 377 0.40 -12.90 8.00
C ARG A 377 1.93 -12.89 8.15
N ASP A 378 2.66 -13.40 7.17
CA ASP A 378 4.13 -13.51 7.22
C ASP A 378 4.66 -14.28 8.46
N LYS A 379 3.87 -15.26 8.93
CA LYS A 379 4.16 -16.07 10.14
C LYS A 379 4.52 -17.52 9.83
N LEU A 380 4.79 -17.84 8.57
CA LEU A 380 5.21 -19.19 8.18
C LEU A 380 6.65 -19.43 8.69
N GLN A 381 6.82 -20.37 9.60
CA GLN A 381 8.13 -20.82 10.08
C GLN A 381 8.45 -22.18 9.49
N LEU A 382 9.55 -22.28 8.75
CA LEU A 382 10.04 -23.53 8.17
C LEU A 382 11.20 -24.09 8.99
N THR A 383 11.21 -25.41 9.12
CA THR A 383 12.36 -26.13 9.69
C THR A 383 13.21 -26.68 8.54
N LEU A 384 14.16 -25.86 8.10
CA LEU A 384 15.03 -26.21 6.98
C LEU A 384 16.08 -27.24 7.41
N VAL A 385 16.03 -28.41 6.77
CA VAL A 385 16.99 -29.51 6.91
C VAL A 385 17.41 -30.01 5.52
N PRO A 386 18.56 -30.69 5.37
CA PRO A 386 18.88 -31.36 4.12
C PRO A 386 17.86 -32.47 3.85
N VAL A 387 17.11 -32.37 2.74
CA VAL A 387 16.07 -33.32 2.31
C VAL A 387 16.47 -33.91 0.98
N ASP A 388 16.39 -35.24 0.85
CA ASP A 388 16.49 -35.93 -0.43
C ASP A 388 15.18 -35.76 -1.21
N ALA A 389 15.22 -34.92 -2.24
CA ALA A 389 14.06 -34.61 -3.06
C ALA A 389 13.60 -35.83 -3.87
N HIS A 390 14.50 -36.69 -4.32
CA HIS A 390 14.14 -37.91 -5.08
C HIS A 390 13.37 -38.89 -4.21
N GLN A 391 13.81 -39.09 -2.97
CA GLN A 391 13.11 -39.93 -2.01
C GLN A 391 11.72 -39.37 -1.66
N ALA A 392 11.63 -38.07 -1.43
CA ALA A 392 10.35 -37.40 -1.12
C ALA A 392 9.35 -37.49 -2.29
N ILE A 393 9.80 -37.32 -3.54
CA ILE A 393 8.97 -37.50 -4.74
C ILE A 393 8.52 -38.97 -4.85
N SER A 394 9.43 -39.93 -4.62
CA SER A 394 9.10 -41.35 -4.68
C SER A 394 8.04 -41.74 -3.64
N ASN A 395 8.10 -41.19 -2.45
CA ASN A 395 7.10 -41.41 -1.40
C ASN A 395 5.73 -40.85 -1.82
N VAL A 396 5.69 -39.66 -2.44
CA VAL A 396 4.44 -39.06 -2.95
C VAL A 396 3.84 -39.92 -4.08
N VAL A 397 4.67 -40.42 -4.98
CA VAL A 397 4.22 -41.30 -6.07
C VAL A 397 3.59 -42.58 -5.51
N GLU A 398 4.22 -43.19 -4.50
CA GLU A 398 3.68 -44.39 -3.87
C GLU A 398 2.31 -44.17 -3.23
N ILE A 399 2.11 -43.02 -2.55
CA ILE A 399 0.81 -42.63 -1.98
C ILE A 399 -0.26 -42.49 -3.08
N CYS A 400 0.10 -42.01 -4.28
CA CYS A 400 -0.84 -41.80 -5.39
C CYS A 400 -1.01 -43.03 -6.30
N ARG A 401 -0.32 -44.13 -6.04
CA ARG A 401 -0.25 -45.32 -6.95
C ARG A 401 -1.62 -45.91 -7.22
N GLU A 402 -2.46 -46.07 -6.24
CA GLU A 402 -3.80 -46.64 -6.36
C GLU A 402 -4.69 -45.79 -7.28
N GLU A 403 -4.65 -44.47 -7.12
CA GLU A 403 -5.44 -43.55 -7.92
C GLU A 403 -4.98 -43.49 -9.37
N LEU A 404 -3.65 -43.52 -9.58
CA LEU A 404 -3.05 -43.62 -10.94
C LEU A 404 -3.51 -44.91 -11.66
N SER A 405 -3.53 -46.04 -10.94
CA SER A 405 -3.95 -47.32 -11.50
C SER A 405 -5.45 -47.35 -11.82
N THR A 406 -6.28 -46.82 -10.93
CA THR A 406 -7.74 -46.75 -11.07
C THR A 406 -8.14 -45.92 -12.30
N ARG A 407 -7.42 -44.81 -12.56
CA ARG A 407 -7.63 -43.98 -13.76
C ARG A 407 -6.84 -44.40 -15.01
N LYS A 408 -6.10 -45.49 -14.94
CA LYS A 408 -5.26 -46.03 -16.02
C LYS A 408 -4.26 -45.01 -16.58
N LEU A 409 -3.74 -44.10 -15.72
CA LEU A 409 -2.79 -43.08 -16.13
C LEU A 409 -1.38 -43.66 -16.27
N LYS A 410 -0.67 -43.25 -17.33
CA LYS A 410 0.73 -43.64 -17.57
C LYS A 410 1.64 -42.66 -16.82
N LEU A 411 2.35 -43.15 -15.80
CA LEU A 411 3.33 -42.35 -15.06
C LEU A 411 4.75 -42.68 -15.55
N GLU A 412 5.47 -41.65 -16.01
CA GLU A 412 6.90 -41.72 -16.34
C GLU A 412 7.72 -40.93 -15.33
N ILE A 413 8.69 -41.57 -14.69
CA ILE A 413 9.55 -40.98 -13.67
C ILE A 413 10.98 -40.95 -14.19
N ASN A 414 11.59 -39.77 -14.24
CA ASN A 414 12.92 -39.52 -14.77
C ASN A 414 13.75 -38.62 -13.84
N LEU A 415 14.22 -39.17 -12.72
CA LEU A 415 14.95 -38.46 -11.70
C LEU A 415 16.47 -38.47 -11.99
N ARG A 416 16.94 -37.60 -12.91
CA ARG A 416 18.32 -37.56 -13.40
C ARG A 416 19.21 -36.49 -12.74
N ALA A 417 18.69 -35.65 -11.85
CA ALA A 417 19.50 -34.64 -11.18
C ALA A 417 20.55 -35.30 -10.28
N GLU A 418 21.81 -34.99 -10.48
CA GLU A 418 22.90 -35.48 -9.61
C GLU A 418 22.85 -34.81 -8.24
N ALA A 419 22.69 -33.50 -8.21
CA ALA A 419 22.48 -32.74 -6.97
C ALA A 419 20.97 -32.66 -6.64
N HIS A 420 20.48 -33.59 -5.82
CA HIS A 420 19.05 -33.70 -5.49
C HIS A 420 18.74 -33.47 -4.02
N HIS A 421 19.74 -33.15 -3.19
CA HIS A 421 19.50 -32.71 -1.81
C HIS A 421 19.21 -31.21 -1.77
N ILE A 422 18.14 -30.85 -1.08
CA ILE A 422 17.67 -29.45 -0.96
C ILE A 422 17.59 -29.06 0.52
N SER A 423 17.75 -27.78 0.83
CA SER A 423 17.49 -27.24 2.17
C SER A 423 15.99 -26.93 2.29
N ALA A 424 15.22 -27.81 2.92
CA ALA A 424 13.77 -27.71 2.96
C ALA A 424 13.18 -28.25 4.27
N ASP A 425 11.96 -27.82 4.56
CA ASP A 425 11.08 -28.52 5.51
C ASP A 425 10.48 -29.73 4.78
N ALA A 426 10.82 -30.93 5.26
CA ALA A 426 10.47 -32.19 4.60
C ALA A 426 8.96 -32.35 4.38
N ALA A 427 8.15 -32.00 5.40
CA ALA A 427 6.69 -32.12 5.32
C ALA A 427 6.10 -31.12 4.34
N LYS A 428 6.58 -29.86 4.34
CA LYS A 428 6.11 -28.81 3.44
C LYS A 428 6.57 -29.03 2.00
N PHE A 429 7.76 -29.54 1.78
CA PHE A 429 8.22 -29.95 0.46
C PHE A 429 7.39 -31.12 -0.10
N GLN A 430 7.09 -32.12 0.74
CA GLN A 430 6.22 -33.23 0.36
C GLN A 430 4.80 -32.76 0.03
N GLN A 431 4.28 -31.75 0.73
CA GLN A 431 2.99 -31.11 0.45
C GLN A 431 2.99 -30.44 -0.95
N ILE A 432 4.06 -29.71 -1.32
CA ILE A 432 4.20 -29.14 -2.67
C ILE A 432 4.16 -30.25 -3.72
N ALA A 433 5.00 -31.26 -3.59
CA ALA A 433 5.09 -32.37 -4.56
C ALA A 433 3.76 -33.12 -4.71
N TRP A 434 3.07 -33.37 -3.58
CA TRP A 434 1.75 -34.00 -3.57
C TRP A 434 0.69 -33.15 -4.28
N ASN A 435 0.62 -31.84 -3.99
CA ASN A 435 -0.32 -30.94 -4.63
C ASN A 435 -0.13 -30.90 -6.17
N LEU A 436 1.11 -30.84 -6.65
CA LEU A 436 1.41 -30.82 -8.06
C LEU A 436 1.01 -32.15 -8.73
N LEU A 437 1.34 -33.31 -8.13
CA LEU A 437 0.98 -34.60 -8.66
C LEU A 437 -0.54 -34.85 -8.64
N LYS A 438 -1.22 -34.46 -7.54
CA LYS A 438 -2.69 -34.54 -7.44
C LYS A 438 -3.39 -33.69 -8.49
N ASN A 439 -2.90 -32.49 -8.78
CA ASN A 439 -3.43 -31.67 -9.85
C ASN A 439 -3.23 -32.33 -11.21
N ALA A 440 -2.05 -32.90 -11.49
CA ALA A 440 -1.81 -33.62 -12.72
C ALA A 440 -2.77 -34.82 -12.87
N ILE A 441 -2.98 -35.63 -11.82
CA ILE A 441 -3.92 -36.77 -11.82
C ILE A 441 -5.36 -36.28 -12.04
N LYS A 442 -5.74 -35.20 -11.38
CA LYS A 442 -7.09 -34.63 -11.42
C LYS A 442 -7.48 -34.15 -12.82
N PHE A 443 -6.57 -33.46 -13.49
CA PHE A 443 -6.84 -32.78 -14.75
C PHE A 443 -6.42 -33.58 -16.00
N THR A 444 -5.79 -34.73 -15.84
CA THR A 444 -5.48 -35.68 -16.93
C THR A 444 -6.65 -36.63 -17.12
N GLY A 445 -7.10 -36.81 -18.35
CA GLY A 445 -8.13 -37.78 -18.73
C GLY A 445 -7.64 -39.24 -18.62
N GLU A 446 -8.57 -40.20 -18.69
CA GLU A 446 -8.23 -41.62 -18.70
C GLU A 446 -7.22 -41.94 -19.81
N GLU A 447 -6.28 -42.86 -19.55
CA GLU A 447 -5.18 -43.27 -20.43
C GLU A 447 -4.16 -42.14 -20.75
N GLY A 448 -4.28 -40.97 -20.15
CA GLY A 448 -3.33 -39.86 -20.30
C GLY A 448 -1.97 -40.17 -19.68
N GLN A 449 -1.02 -39.28 -19.87
CA GLN A 449 0.35 -39.42 -19.40
C GLN A 449 0.73 -38.30 -18.43
N ILE A 450 1.41 -38.68 -17.35
CA ILE A 450 2.04 -37.73 -16.40
C ILE A 450 3.53 -38.05 -16.37
N ARG A 451 4.38 -37.02 -16.48
CA ARG A 451 5.84 -37.18 -16.42
C ARG A 451 6.39 -36.31 -15.30
N ILE A 452 7.18 -36.95 -14.44
CA ILE A 452 7.95 -36.24 -13.37
C ILE A 452 9.43 -36.35 -13.74
N SER A 453 10.13 -35.26 -13.83
CA SER A 453 11.56 -35.25 -14.14
C SER A 453 12.31 -34.23 -13.26
N THR A 454 13.60 -34.54 -13.00
CA THR A 454 14.49 -33.66 -12.28
C THR A 454 15.74 -33.35 -13.10
N ALA A 455 16.24 -32.12 -13.00
CA ALA A 455 17.47 -31.67 -13.67
C ALA A 455 18.18 -30.61 -12.83
N ASN A 456 19.49 -30.45 -13.05
CA ASN A 456 20.29 -29.39 -12.49
C ASN A 456 20.64 -28.39 -13.60
N PRO A 457 19.85 -27.31 -13.81
CA PRO A 457 20.18 -26.29 -14.82
C PRO A 457 21.45 -25.47 -14.43
N SER A 458 21.80 -25.47 -13.15
CA SER A 458 23.04 -24.93 -12.61
C SER A 458 23.54 -25.79 -11.44
N PRO A 459 24.84 -25.68 -11.02
CA PRO A 459 25.41 -26.53 -9.98
C PRO A 459 24.71 -26.47 -8.60
N HIS A 460 24.01 -25.36 -8.34
CA HIS A 460 23.33 -25.15 -7.03
C HIS A 460 21.79 -25.10 -7.15
N THR A 461 21.24 -25.61 -8.24
CA THR A 461 19.82 -25.52 -8.50
C THR A 461 19.26 -26.89 -8.90
N LEU A 462 18.18 -27.29 -8.26
CA LEU A 462 17.35 -28.43 -8.63
C LEU A 462 16.05 -27.92 -9.24
N THR A 463 15.72 -28.35 -10.45
CA THR A 463 14.41 -28.13 -11.07
C THR A 463 13.65 -29.44 -11.13
N ILE A 464 12.46 -29.42 -10.56
CA ILE A 464 11.49 -30.53 -10.59
C ILE A 464 10.39 -30.14 -11.54
N THR A 465 10.16 -30.95 -12.56
CA THR A 465 9.14 -30.70 -13.60
C THR A 465 8.06 -31.77 -13.50
N VAL A 466 6.82 -31.35 -13.32
CA VAL A 466 5.62 -32.19 -13.41
C VAL A 466 4.86 -31.78 -14.65
N ARG A 467 4.79 -32.65 -15.63
CA ARG A 467 4.08 -32.45 -16.92
C ARG A 467 2.95 -33.43 -17.06
N ASP A 468 1.80 -32.95 -17.49
CA ASP A 468 0.63 -33.75 -17.81
C ASP A 468 0.17 -33.51 -19.25
N THR A 469 -0.65 -34.44 -19.76
CA THR A 469 -1.33 -34.35 -21.07
C THR A 469 -2.82 -34.07 -20.90
N GLY A 470 -3.17 -33.33 -19.85
CA GLY A 470 -4.53 -33.03 -19.50
C GLY A 470 -5.16 -31.89 -20.28
N VAL A 471 -6.22 -31.31 -19.72
CA VAL A 471 -7.05 -30.26 -20.34
C VAL A 471 -6.32 -28.93 -20.61
N GLY A 472 -5.10 -28.77 -20.10
CA GLY A 472 -4.31 -27.56 -20.27
C GLY A 472 -4.85 -26.38 -19.46
N ILE A 473 -4.19 -25.22 -19.61
CA ILE A 473 -4.51 -23.98 -18.92
C ILE A 473 -4.71 -22.88 -19.98
N ASP A 474 -5.81 -22.15 -19.86
CA ASP A 474 -6.09 -20.99 -20.69
C ASP A 474 -5.01 -19.91 -20.46
N PRO A 475 -4.43 -19.28 -21.50
CA PRO A 475 -3.39 -18.25 -21.34
C PRO A 475 -3.76 -17.13 -20.39
N ASP A 476 -5.02 -16.69 -20.38
CA ASP A 476 -5.52 -15.61 -19.51
C ASP A 476 -5.58 -16.02 -18.02
N LEU A 477 -5.47 -17.32 -17.73
CA LEU A 477 -5.50 -17.87 -16.38
C LEU A 477 -4.11 -18.21 -15.83
N LEU A 478 -3.07 -18.30 -16.68
CA LEU A 478 -1.74 -18.76 -16.28
C LEU A 478 -1.15 -17.97 -15.12
N ASP A 479 -1.34 -16.65 -15.11
CA ASP A 479 -0.85 -15.79 -14.01
C ASP A 479 -1.72 -15.89 -12.76
N ARG A 480 -3.01 -16.25 -12.92
CA ARG A 480 -4.01 -16.24 -11.86
C ARG A 480 -4.20 -17.58 -11.16
N ILE A 481 -3.77 -18.70 -11.75
CA ILE A 481 -3.93 -20.04 -11.14
C ILE A 481 -3.24 -20.20 -9.78
N PHE A 482 -2.32 -19.29 -9.45
CA PHE A 482 -1.64 -19.22 -8.15
C PHE A 482 -2.30 -18.23 -7.17
N GLU A 483 -3.33 -17.51 -7.59
CA GLU A 483 -4.12 -16.67 -6.68
C GLU A 483 -5.01 -17.58 -5.80
N PRO A 484 -5.11 -17.31 -4.49
CA PRO A 484 -6.00 -18.07 -3.64
C PRO A 484 -7.44 -18.02 -4.14
N PHE A 485 -8.13 -19.17 -4.12
CA PHE A 485 -9.53 -19.34 -4.52
C PHE A 485 -9.81 -19.23 -6.02
N GLU A 486 -8.80 -19.08 -6.85
CA GLU A 486 -8.99 -19.04 -8.29
C GLU A 486 -9.33 -20.45 -8.82
N GLN A 487 -10.45 -20.53 -9.50
CA GLN A 487 -10.92 -21.73 -10.20
C GLN A 487 -11.30 -21.33 -11.61
N GLY A 488 -10.81 -22.04 -12.61
CA GLY A 488 -11.14 -21.76 -14.01
C GLY A 488 -12.66 -21.75 -14.25
N ALA A 489 -13.15 -20.75 -14.96
CA ALA A 489 -14.55 -20.37 -15.10
C ALA A 489 -15.48 -21.37 -15.83
N GLN A 490 -15.05 -22.61 -16.15
CA GLN A 490 -15.84 -23.51 -17.01
C GLN A 490 -16.38 -24.76 -16.33
N SER A 491 -17.55 -25.19 -16.81
CA SER A 491 -18.46 -26.21 -16.34
C SER A 491 -17.84 -27.60 -16.06
N PHE A 492 -16.70 -27.93 -16.61
CA PHE A 492 -15.99 -29.19 -16.37
C PHE A 492 -15.20 -29.18 -15.05
N GLN A 493 -14.68 -28.02 -14.64
CA GLN A 493 -13.91 -27.88 -13.40
C GLN A 493 -14.80 -27.82 -12.14
N LYS A 494 -16.03 -27.33 -12.27
CA LYS A 494 -17.02 -27.35 -11.16
C LYS A 494 -17.40 -28.76 -10.67
N ARG A 495 -17.22 -29.80 -11.53
CA ARG A 495 -17.48 -31.20 -11.15
C ARG A 495 -16.34 -31.86 -10.38
N LEU A 496 -15.14 -31.28 -10.38
CA LEU A 496 -13.94 -31.91 -9.81
C LEU A 496 -13.54 -31.40 -8.41
N GLY A 497 -14.22 -30.40 -7.86
CA GLY A 497 -14.13 -29.93 -6.47
C GLY A 497 -12.75 -29.41 -6.03
N GLY A 498 -12.73 -28.64 -4.94
CA GLY A 498 -11.51 -28.16 -4.25
C GLY A 498 -11.48 -26.64 -4.13
N LEU A 499 -10.91 -26.11 -3.04
CA LEU A 499 -10.90 -24.68 -2.68
C LEU A 499 -10.07 -23.76 -3.61
N GLY A 500 -9.29 -24.30 -4.55
CA GLY A 500 -8.34 -23.49 -5.32
C GLY A 500 -7.15 -22.97 -4.49
N LEU A 501 -6.84 -23.60 -3.36
CA LEU A 501 -5.77 -23.20 -2.46
C LEU A 501 -4.45 -23.92 -2.73
N GLY A 502 -4.48 -25.13 -3.27
CA GLY A 502 -3.30 -26.00 -3.37
C GLY A 502 -2.14 -25.37 -4.15
N LEU A 503 -2.40 -24.74 -5.30
CA LEU A 503 -1.35 -24.06 -6.07
C LEU A 503 -0.86 -22.77 -5.41
N ALA A 504 -1.74 -22.00 -4.82
CA ALA A 504 -1.38 -20.79 -4.06
C ALA A 504 -0.46 -21.13 -2.87
N ILE A 505 -0.84 -22.14 -2.09
CA ILE A 505 -0.02 -22.65 -0.97
C ILE A 505 1.31 -23.20 -1.50
N SER A 506 1.30 -23.99 -2.57
CA SER A 506 2.52 -24.57 -3.15
C SER A 506 3.50 -23.51 -3.62
N ARG A 507 3.03 -22.43 -4.25
CA ARG A 507 3.87 -21.29 -4.67
C ARG A 507 4.46 -20.57 -3.48
N SER A 508 3.63 -20.24 -2.49
CA SER A 508 4.10 -19.53 -1.28
C SER A 508 5.07 -20.39 -0.45
N LEU A 509 4.83 -21.70 -0.36
CA LEU A 509 5.78 -22.62 0.26
C LEU A 509 7.10 -22.68 -0.51
N ALA A 510 7.07 -22.75 -1.85
CA ALA A 510 8.28 -22.73 -2.67
C ALA A 510 9.08 -21.42 -2.46
N GLU A 511 8.40 -20.27 -2.47
CA GLU A 511 9.00 -18.97 -2.22
C GLU A 511 9.60 -18.85 -0.80
N ALA A 512 8.89 -19.36 0.22
CA ALA A 512 9.39 -19.42 1.60
C ALA A 512 10.66 -20.29 1.76
N HIS A 513 10.85 -21.30 0.90
CA HIS A 513 12.08 -22.09 0.80
C HIS A 513 13.17 -21.43 -0.06
N GLY A 514 12.96 -20.19 -0.55
CA GLY A 514 13.89 -19.52 -1.46
C GLY A 514 13.89 -20.09 -2.88
N GLY A 515 12.85 -20.83 -3.25
CA GLY A 515 12.62 -21.40 -4.58
C GLY A 515 11.59 -20.62 -5.39
N THR A 516 11.20 -21.20 -6.54
CA THR A 516 10.14 -20.64 -7.39
C THR A 516 9.27 -21.74 -7.97
N LEU A 517 7.97 -21.46 -8.14
CA LEU A 517 7.02 -22.35 -8.81
C LEU A 517 6.37 -21.61 -9.97
N VAL A 518 6.49 -22.15 -11.18
CA VAL A 518 5.98 -21.56 -12.43
C VAL A 518 5.17 -22.60 -13.20
N ALA A 519 4.08 -22.18 -13.82
CA ALA A 519 3.27 -22.99 -14.72
C ALA A 519 3.47 -22.58 -16.18
N LYS A 520 3.40 -23.56 -17.09
CA LYS A 520 3.40 -23.35 -18.53
C LYS A 520 2.33 -24.23 -19.16
N SER A 521 1.62 -23.72 -20.16
CA SER A 521 0.68 -24.47 -20.98
C SER A 521 0.57 -23.79 -22.33
N ASP A 522 0.46 -24.58 -23.38
CA ASP A 522 0.25 -24.09 -24.76
C ASP A 522 -1.25 -23.85 -25.08
N GLY A 523 -2.10 -23.91 -24.05
CA GLY A 523 -3.53 -23.71 -24.14
C GLY A 523 -4.33 -24.96 -23.82
N ARG A 524 -5.62 -24.94 -24.19
CA ARG A 524 -6.53 -26.05 -23.91
C ARG A 524 -6.15 -27.30 -24.70
N ASP A 525 -6.29 -28.47 -24.04
CA ASP A 525 -6.00 -29.80 -24.55
C ASP A 525 -4.53 -30.07 -24.87
N PHE A 526 -3.62 -29.16 -24.54
CA PHE A 526 -2.17 -29.34 -24.69
C PHE A 526 -1.46 -29.76 -23.41
N GLY A 527 -2.22 -29.97 -22.31
CA GLY A 527 -1.69 -30.30 -21.00
C GLY A 527 -1.04 -29.10 -20.31
N SER A 528 -0.44 -29.38 -19.15
CA SER A 528 0.27 -28.37 -18.38
C SER A 528 1.64 -28.85 -17.90
N THR A 529 2.50 -27.90 -17.55
CA THR A 529 3.84 -28.16 -17.05
C THR A 529 4.11 -27.24 -15.87
N PHE A 530 4.32 -27.80 -14.68
CA PHE A 530 4.71 -27.08 -13.48
C PHE A 530 6.21 -27.28 -13.25
N LEU A 531 6.93 -26.17 -13.05
CA LEU A 531 8.37 -26.13 -12.79
C LEU A 531 8.60 -25.58 -11.38
N LEU A 532 9.06 -26.45 -10.49
CA LEU A 532 9.50 -26.10 -9.15
C LEU A 532 11.03 -26.02 -9.14
N THR A 533 11.57 -24.87 -8.80
CA THR A 533 13.03 -24.65 -8.72
C THR A 533 13.44 -24.41 -7.27
N MET A 534 14.44 -25.17 -6.79
CA MET A 534 14.92 -25.16 -5.40
C MET A 534 16.44 -25.04 -5.38
N GLN A 535 17.01 -24.51 -4.30
CA GLN A 535 18.45 -24.48 -4.08
C GLN A 535 18.94 -25.82 -3.52
N THR A 536 20.03 -26.36 -4.10
CA THR A 536 20.64 -27.60 -3.63
C THR A 536 21.57 -27.35 -2.45
N THR A 537 21.70 -28.36 -1.59
CA THR A 537 22.59 -28.37 -0.43
C THR A 537 23.43 -29.65 -0.42
N VAL A 538 24.50 -29.68 0.39
CA VAL A 538 25.35 -30.86 0.55
C VAL A 538 24.67 -31.85 1.50
N PRO A 539 24.67 -33.17 1.23
CA PRO A 539 24.12 -34.16 2.14
C PRO A 539 24.82 -34.10 3.52
N SER A 540 24.01 -34.11 4.59
CA SER A 540 24.58 -34.22 5.94
C SER A 540 24.90 -35.70 6.21
N GLU A 541 26.15 -36.03 6.55
CA GLU A 541 26.62 -37.41 6.85
C GLU A 541 25.89 -38.12 8.03
N ARG A 542 24.94 -37.45 8.67
CA ARG A 542 24.22 -37.99 9.85
C ARG A 542 22.92 -38.73 9.58
N SER A 543 22.45 -38.80 8.33
CA SER A 543 21.11 -39.34 8.03
C SER A 543 21.02 -40.83 7.64
N SER A 544 22.12 -41.59 7.68
CA SER A 544 22.14 -42.96 7.14
C SER A 544 22.11 -44.09 8.18
N ARG A 545 21.76 -43.84 9.44
CA ARG A 545 21.75 -44.89 10.48
C ARG A 545 20.40 -45.34 11.02
N ASP A 546 19.28 -44.73 10.64
CA ASP A 546 17.95 -45.08 11.22
C ASP A 546 16.93 -45.70 10.24
N ALA A 547 17.36 -46.17 9.08
CA ALA A 547 16.48 -46.89 8.17
C ALA A 547 16.84 -48.37 8.09
N GLY A 548 16.41 -49.12 9.09
CA GLY A 548 16.57 -50.57 9.01
C GLY A 548 16.25 -51.30 10.30
N GLN A 549 14.96 -51.57 10.55
CA GLN A 549 14.51 -52.80 11.18
C GLN A 549 12.98 -52.78 11.34
N GLU A 550 12.27 -53.18 10.30
CA GLU A 550 10.94 -53.75 10.42
C GLU A 550 11.08 -55.26 10.77
N GLY A 551 10.31 -55.65 11.75
CA GLY A 551 10.00 -57.05 11.96
C GLY A 551 10.55 -57.67 13.21
N GLN A 552 9.81 -57.54 14.34
CA GLN A 552 9.60 -58.65 15.25
C GLN A 552 8.41 -58.33 16.19
N THR A 553 7.41 -59.17 16.12
CA THR A 553 6.25 -59.20 17.01
C THR A 553 6.70 -59.54 18.42
N GLN A 554 6.90 -58.50 19.29
CA GLN A 554 7.16 -58.72 20.71
C GLN A 554 5.89 -58.49 21.53
N ARG A 555 5.68 -59.32 22.55
CA ARG A 555 4.58 -59.33 23.51
C ARG A 555 4.25 -57.91 23.98
N ARG A 556 3.01 -57.51 23.73
CA ARG A 556 2.45 -56.23 24.20
C ARG A 556 2.34 -56.29 25.73
N ILE A 557 3.15 -55.52 26.44
CA ILE A 557 2.98 -55.22 27.86
C ILE A 557 1.90 -54.14 27.93
N GLY A 558 0.79 -54.44 28.61
CA GLY A 558 -0.27 -53.46 28.85
C GLY A 558 0.21 -52.31 29.72
N LEU A 559 0.31 -51.12 29.22
CA LEU A 559 0.67 -49.89 29.98
C LEU A 559 -0.54 -49.34 30.74
N ARG A 560 -0.28 -48.69 31.87
CA ARG A 560 -1.26 -47.91 32.62
C ARG A 560 -1.14 -46.45 32.13
N ILE A 561 -2.13 -45.98 31.37
CA ILE A 561 -2.12 -44.68 30.70
C ILE A 561 -3.09 -43.72 31.41
N LEU A 562 -2.61 -42.55 31.76
CA LEU A 562 -3.48 -41.44 32.16
C LEU A 562 -3.76 -40.58 30.92
N LEU A 563 -5.02 -40.55 30.45
CA LEU A 563 -5.48 -39.80 29.31
C LEU A 563 -6.23 -38.54 29.78
N VAL A 564 -5.77 -37.37 29.39
CA VAL A 564 -6.31 -36.07 29.82
C VAL A 564 -6.71 -35.24 28.64
N ASP A 565 -8.01 -34.96 28.52
CA ASP A 565 -8.59 -34.09 27.47
C ASP A 565 -9.92 -33.53 28.01
N ASP A 566 -10.17 -32.25 27.84
CA ASP A 566 -11.40 -31.62 28.33
C ASP A 566 -12.64 -31.96 27.49
N HIS A 567 -12.45 -32.52 26.29
CA HIS A 567 -13.53 -33.03 25.43
C HIS A 567 -13.82 -34.50 25.79
N GLN A 568 -14.98 -34.74 26.40
CA GLN A 568 -15.39 -36.06 26.85
C GLN A 568 -15.45 -37.10 25.72
N ASP A 569 -15.95 -36.74 24.56
CA ASP A 569 -16.04 -37.63 23.38
C ASP A 569 -14.67 -38.04 22.85
N THR A 570 -13.69 -37.13 22.86
CA THR A 570 -12.30 -37.41 22.49
C THR A 570 -11.68 -38.41 23.45
N CYS A 571 -11.85 -38.20 24.77
CA CYS A 571 -11.40 -39.14 25.81
C CYS A 571 -12.03 -40.51 25.62
N ALA A 572 -13.35 -40.59 25.44
CA ALA A 572 -14.05 -41.86 25.30
C ALA A 572 -13.61 -42.65 24.04
N ALA A 573 -13.39 -41.93 22.92
CA ALA A 573 -12.92 -42.57 21.69
C ALA A 573 -11.49 -43.10 21.82
N LEU A 574 -10.57 -42.30 22.38
CA LEU A 574 -9.16 -42.70 22.58
C LEU A 574 -9.04 -43.81 23.66
N GLU A 575 -9.82 -43.73 24.72
CA GLU A 575 -9.89 -44.80 25.75
C GLU A 575 -10.26 -46.14 25.11
N LYS A 576 -11.39 -46.20 24.37
CA LYS A 576 -11.82 -47.44 23.68
C LYS A 576 -10.73 -47.98 22.75
N LEU A 577 -10.04 -47.12 21.99
CA LEU A 577 -8.96 -47.51 21.11
C LEU A 577 -7.76 -48.09 21.87
N LEU A 578 -7.30 -47.42 22.92
CA LEU A 578 -6.14 -47.82 23.72
C LEU A 578 -6.44 -49.11 24.52
N VAL A 579 -7.64 -49.24 25.09
CA VAL A 579 -8.09 -50.46 25.76
C VAL A 579 -8.17 -51.67 24.80
N HIS A 580 -8.67 -51.45 23.57
CA HIS A 580 -8.68 -52.48 22.52
C HIS A 580 -7.27 -52.94 22.13
N ARG A 581 -6.26 -52.11 22.34
CA ARG A 581 -4.83 -52.42 22.13
C ARG A 581 -4.15 -53.05 23.34
N GLY A 582 -4.90 -53.27 24.43
CA GLY A 582 -4.44 -53.97 25.61
C GLY A 582 -3.81 -53.09 26.69
N HIS A 583 -4.04 -51.79 26.66
CA HIS A 583 -3.61 -50.83 27.69
C HIS A 583 -4.70 -50.67 28.76
N LEU A 584 -4.28 -50.30 30.00
CA LEU A 584 -5.19 -49.89 31.06
C LEU A 584 -5.25 -48.38 31.07
N VAL A 585 -6.42 -47.79 30.78
CA VAL A 585 -6.59 -46.35 30.61
C VAL A 585 -7.45 -45.77 31.73
N ALA A 586 -6.99 -44.71 32.35
CA ALA A 586 -7.81 -43.85 33.20
C ALA A 586 -7.97 -42.47 32.54
N THR A 587 -9.16 -41.95 32.47
CA THR A 587 -9.49 -40.67 31.84
C THR A 587 -9.65 -39.58 32.89
N ALA A 588 -9.22 -38.36 32.53
CA ALA A 588 -9.44 -37.14 33.30
C ALA A 588 -9.80 -35.99 32.34
N HIS A 589 -10.68 -35.11 32.81
CA HIS A 589 -11.21 -34.02 31.94
C HIS A 589 -10.72 -32.62 32.37
N SER A 590 -9.80 -32.59 33.32
CA SER A 590 -9.22 -31.35 33.83
C SER A 590 -7.87 -31.62 34.49
N MET A 591 -7.07 -30.56 34.63
CA MET A 591 -5.79 -30.64 35.34
C MET A 591 -5.99 -31.14 36.78
N ARG A 592 -7.04 -30.68 37.48
CA ARG A 592 -7.35 -31.11 38.86
C ARG A 592 -7.68 -32.60 38.94
N SER A 593 -8.58 -33.09 38.10
CA SER A 593 -8.95 -34.51 38.08
C SER A 593 -7.79 -35.41 37.66
N ALA A 594 -6.90 -34.94 36.79
CA ALA A 594 -5.69 -35.66 36.43
C ALA A 594 -4.72 -35.79 37.60
N MET A 595 -4.53 -34.73 38.39
CA MET A 595 -3.69 -34.76 39.62
C MET A 595 -4.27 -35.67 40.70
N GLU A 596 -5.59 -35.66 40.90
CA GLU A 596 -6.28 -36.58 41.84
C GLU A 596 -6.10 -38.03 41.40
N ALA A 597 -6.27 -38.34 40.11
CA ALA A 597 -6.06 -39.67 39.56
C ALA A 597 -4.60 -40.16 39.75
N ALA A 598 -3.64 -39.27 39.51
CA ALA A 598 -2.22 -39.55 39.66
C ALA A 598 -1.78 -39.75 41.15
N ALA A 599 -2.48 -39.09 42.07
CA ALA A 599 -2.27 -39.29 43.52
C ALA A 599 -2.81 -40.64 44.00
N ALA A 600 -3.92 -41.13 43.39
CA ALA A 600 -4.56 -42.38 43.78
C ALA A 600 -3.96 -43.64 43.10
N ASN A 601 -3.34 -43.50 41.92
CA ASN A 601 -2.86 -44.61 41.10
C ASN A 601 -1.49 -44.31 40.49
N ARG A 602 -0.75 -45.40 40.16
CA ARG A 602 0.50 -45.27 39.38
C ARG A 602 0.21 -45.44 37.90
N PHE A 603 0.79 -44.57 37.07
CA PHE A 603 0.72 -44.61 35.64
C PHE A 603 2.09 -44.74 35.01
N ASP A 604 2.15 -45.35 33.82
CA ASP A 604 3.38 -45.58 33.05
C ASP A 604 3.57 -44.52 31.97
N LEU A 605 2.46 -43.84 31.57
CA LEU A 605 2.45 -42.86 30.51
C LEU A 605 1.32 -41.83 30.73
N LEU A 606 1.62 -40.56 30.53
CA LEU A 606 0.63 -39.48 30.39
C LEU A 606 0.37 -39.21 28.90
N ILE A 607 -0.89 -39.10 28.49
CA ILE A 607 -1.31 -38.53 27.21
C ILE A 607 -2.22 -37.36 27.55
N SER A 608 -1.80 -36.15 27.23
CA SER A 608 -2.54 -34.95 27.65
C SER A 608 -2.72 -33.94 26.51
N ASP A 609 -3.92 -33.38 26.41
CA ASP A 609 -4.11 -32.11 25.68
C ASP A 609 -3.30 -30.99 26.36
N ILE A 610 -2.76 -30.10 25.58
CA ILE A 610 -2.06 -28.89 26.06
C ILE A 610 -3.07 -27.85 26.57
N ALA A 611 -4.21 -27.69 25.92
CA ALA A 611 -5.25 -26.76 26.31
C ALA A 611 -6.30 -27.47 27.16
N LEU A 612 -6.32 -27.23 28.45
CA LEU A 612 -7.31 -27.76 29.38
C LEU A 612 -8.17 -26.62 29.92
N SER A 613 -9.42 -26.94 30.26
CA SER A 613 -10.40 -25.93 30.71
C SER A 613 -10.01 -25.22 32.03
N ASP A 614 -9.21 -25.84 32.86
CA ASP A 614 -8.78 -25.36 34.20
C ASP A 614 -7.27 -25.10 34.29
N GLY A 615 -6.51 -25.19 33.15
CA GLY A 615 -5.08 -24.98 33.16
C GLY A 615 -4.39 -25.41 31.87
N SER A 616 -3.08 -25.65 31.94
CA SER A 616 -2.27 -26.12 30.84
C SER A 616 -1.77 -27.53 31.04
N GLY A 617 -1.91 -28.39 30.01
CA GLY A 617 -1.28 -29.73 30.01
C GLY A 617 0.24 -29.66 30.16
N VAL A 618 0.87 -28.55 29.80
CA VAL A 618 2.30 -28.29 30.02
C VAL A 618 2.60 -28.18 31.52
N ASP A 619 1.77 -27.45 32.25
CA ASP A 619 1.90 -27.31 33.71
C ASP A 619 1.60 -28.62 34.44
N LEU A 620 0.61 -29.38 33.95
CA LEU A 620 0.29 -30.70 34.41
C LEU A 620 1.51 -31.66 34.27
N MET A 621 2.13 -31.66 33.09
CA MET A 621 3.31 -32.47 32.82
C MET A 621 4.47 -32.10 33.73
N MET A 622 4.78 -30.82 33.91
CA MET A 622 5.85 -30.38 34.83
C MET A 622 5.62 -30.86 36.26
N GLN A 623 4.37 -30.82 36.73
CA GLN A 623 4.03 -31.30 38.10
C GLN A 623 4.16 -32.80 38.19
N LEU A 624 3.59 -33.56 37.26
CA LEU A 624 3.64 -35.05 37.29
C LEU A 624 5.05 -35.58 37.06
N HIS A 625 5.85 -34.92 36.23
CA HIS A 625 7.25 -35.31 36.03
C HIS A 625 8.08 -35.14 37.30
N ARG A 626 7.84 -34.08 38.08
CA ARG A 626 8.50 -33.87 39.40
C ARG A 626 8.07 -34.89 40.46
N ILE A 627 6.80 -35.29 40.47
CA ILE A 627 6.24 -36.17 41.53
C ILE A 627 6.49 -37.63 41.21
N CYS A 628 6.26 -38.05 39.95
CA CYS A 628 6.20 -39.46 39.59
C CYS A 628 7.22 -39.86 38.51
N GLY A 629 7.88 -38.91 37.83
CA GLY A 629 8.86 -39.18 36.77
C GLY A 629 8.26 -39.83 35.52
N ILE A 630 6.93 -39.78 35.31
CA ILE A 630 6.28 -40.44 34.16
C ILE A 630 6.57 -39.69 32.86
N PRO A 631 6.83 -40.41 31.76
CA PRO A 631 6.92 -39.80 30.44
C PRO A 631 5.54 -39.34 29.93
N GLY A 632 5.51 -38.35 29.04
CA GLY A 632 4.26 -37.83 28.48
C GLY A 632 4.26 -37.67 26.97
N ILE A 633 3.07 -37.80 26.36
CA ILE A 633 2.78 -37.44 25.00
C ILE A 633 1.83 -36.25 25.06
N ALA A 634 2.22 -35.11 24.46
CA ALA A 634 1.36 -33.96 24.32
C ALA A 634 0.46 -34.11 23.09
N MET A 635 -0.78 -33.65 23.18
CA MET A 635 -1.71 -33.48 22.07
C MET A 635 -2.08 -32.00 21.97
N SER A 636 -2.15 -31.42 20.76
CA SER A 636 -2.59 -30.05 20.59
C SER A 636 -3.38 -29.86 19.30
N GLY A 637 -4.28 -28.85 19.27
CA GLY A 637 -4.98 -28.43 18.05
C GLY A 637 -4.10 -27.61 17.11
N PHE A 638 -2.95 -27.09 17.59
CA PHE A 638 -2.03 -26.25 16.82
C PHE A 638 -0.60 -26.78 16.95
N GLY A 639 -0.01 -27.20 15.83
CA GLY A 639 1.39 -27.64 15.77
C GLY A 639 2.39 -26.47 15.64
N MET A 640 2.28 -25.42 16.49
CA MET A 640 3.24 -24.32 16.47
C MET A 640 4.58 -24.75 17.09
N LYS A 641 5.70 -24.35 16.47
CA LYS A 641 7.04 -24.69 16.93
C LYS A 641 7.27 -24.29 18.39
N GLY A 642 6.76 -23.13 18.81
CA GLY A 642 6.82 -22.68 20.20
C GLY A 642 6.00 -23.53 21.16
N ASP A 643 4.94 -24.20 20.73
CA ASP A 643 4.13 -25.12 21.55
C ASP A 643 4.84 -26.47 21.66
N ILE A 644 5.44 -26.93 20.57
CA ILE A 644 6.25 -28.16 20.56
C ILE A 644 7.48 -28.00 21.47
N GLU A 645 8.24 -26.90 21.33
CA GLU A 645 9.40 -26.63 22.17
C GLU A 645 9.02 -26.50 23.65
N ARG A 646 7.94 -25.82 23.98
CA ARG A 646 7.44 -25.68 25.35
C ARG A 646 7.01 -27.04 25.96
N SER A 647 6.34 -27.87 25.18
CA SER A 647 5.94 -29.21 25.64
C SER A 647 7.14 -30.10 25.89
N LEU A 648 8.13 -30.11 25.01
CA LEU A 648 9.36 -30.88 25.19
C LEU A 648 10.17 -30.39 26.42
N GLN A 649 10.27 -29.06 26.61
CA GLN A 649 10.92 -28.48 27.80
C GLN A 649 10.21 -28.81 29.10
N ALA A 650 8.89 -29.01 29.06
CA ALA A 650 8.09 -29.40 30.22
C ALA A 650 8.23 -30.88 30.61
N GLY A 651 8.87 -31.68 29.77
CA GLY A 651 9.10 -33.11 30.04
C GLY A 651 8.25 -34.07 29.19
N PHE A 652 7.47 -33.56 28.23
CA PHE A 652 6.87 -34.43 27.22
C PHE A 652 7.96 -35.02 26.33
N VAL A 653 7.82 -36.28 25.98
CA VAL A 653 8.77 -37.01 25.11
C VAL A 653 8.39 -36.82 23.65
N GLU A 654 7.10 -36.68 23.40
CA GLU A 654 6.55 -36.52 22.04
C GLU A 654 5.37 -35.56 22.03
N HIS A 655 5.17 -34.89 20.86
CA HIS A 655 4.08 -33.96 20.63
C HIS A 655 3.30 -34.35 19.37
N LEU A 656 2.01 -34.59 19.50
CA LEU A 656 1.11 -34.98 18.43
C LEU A 656 0.10 -33.86 18.15
N VAL A 657 -0.14 -33.58 16.87
CA VAL A 657 -1.15 -32.59 16.44
C VAL A 657 -2.48 -33.29 16.19
N LYS A 658 -3.56 -32.76 16.74
CA LYS A 658 -4.93 -33.23 16.48
C LYS A 658 -5.37 -32.83 15.04
N PRO A 659 -6.08 -33.72 14.30
CA PRO A 659 -6.58 -35.02 14.70
C PRO A 659 -5.47 -36.09 14.75
N VAL A 660 -5.40 -36.81 15.87
CA VAL A 660 -4.34 -37.78 16.11
C VAL A 660 -4.66 -39.09 15.38
N LYS A 661 -3.83 -39.48 14.43
CA LYS A 661 -3.94 -40.81 13.76
C LYS A 661 -3.44 -41.89 14.70
N LEU A 662 -4.20 -43.00 14.79
CA LEU A 662 -3.89 -44.14 15.68
C LEU A 662 -2.46 -44.69 15.48
N GLU A 663 -2.03 -44.79 14.21
CA GLU A 663 -0.69 -45.31 13.87
C GLU A 663 0.43 -44.42 14.43
N LYS A 664 0.23 -43.08 14.41
CA LYS A 664 1.18 -42.11 14.97
C LYS A 664 1.22 -42.20 16.51
N LEU A 665 0.04 -42.35 17.14
CA LEU A 665 -0.05 -42.50 18.59
C LEU A 665 0.62 -43.80 19.05
N GLU A 666 0.37 -44.90 18.35
CA GLU A 666 1.02 -46.22 18.64
C GLU A 666 2.55 -46.15 18.43
N ALA A 667 3.00 -45.49 17.38
CA ALA A 667 4.42 -45.27 17.12
C ALA A 667 5.08 -44.46 18.25
N ALA A 668 4.41 -43.43 18.76
CA ALA A 668 4.87 -42.61 19.88
C ALA A 668 4.94 -43.44 21.18
N ILE A 669 3.90 -44.21 21.48
CA ILE A 669 3.86 -45.12 22.65
C ILE A 669 5.01 -46.16 22.58
N ASN A 670 5.22 -46.74 21.39
CA ASN A 670 6.28 -47.74 21.17
C ASN A 670 7.69 -47.16 21.31
N ARG A 671 7.92 -45.91 20.93
CA ARG A 671 9.22 -45.22 21.12
C ARG A 671 9.53 -45.01 22.60
N ILE A 672 8.54 -44.61 23.37
CA ILE A 672 8.70 -44.38 24.83
C ILE A 672 8.98 -45.68 25.55
N THR A 673 8.28 -46.76 25.18
CA THR A 673 8.51 -48.07 25.82
C THR A 673 9.86 -48.68 25.50
N LYS A 674 10.41 -48.46 24.32
CA LYS A 674 11.75 -48.93 23.92
C LYS A 674 12.88 -48.10 24.56
N GLY A 675 12.67 -46.79 24.76
CA GLY A 675 13.65 -45.90 25.38
C GLY A 675 13.78 -46.03 26.89
N GLY A 676 12.74 -46.49 27.59
CA GLY A 676 12.71 -46.62 29.04
C GLY A 676 13.38 -47.92 29.60
N MET A 677 13.87 -48.82 28.75
CA MET A 677 14.57 -50.05 29.17
C MET A 677 16.11 -49.97 29.07
N SER A 678 16.66 -48.81 28.81
CA SER A 678 18.12 -48.57 28.67
C SER A 678 18.68 -47.58 29.70
N GLY A 679 18.01 -47.38 30.85
CA GLY A 679 18.46 -46.52 31.94
C GLY A 679 18.64 -47.27 33.23
#